data_cc6388b7a42bad24a31fab57233b8bb9
#
_entry.id   cc6388b7a42bad24a31fab57233b8bb9
#
_cell.length_a   1.000
_cell.length_b   1.000
_cell.length_c   1.000
_cell.angle_alpha   90.00
_cell.angle_beta   90.00
_cell.angle_gamma   90.00
#
_symmetry.space_group_name_H-M   'P 1'
#
loop_
_entity.id
_entity.type
_entity.pdbx_description
1 polymer ?
#
loop_
_entity_poly.entity_id
_entity_poly.type
_entity_poly.pdbx_seq_one_letter_code
_entity_poly.pdbx_strand_id
1 'polypeptide(L)'
;MNKKYIIAAMATSFALNMNAQSVKVTGTVVDSNNEPVIGAYIKVKGSNKGAVTDLDGHYTIDADKNATLVISYVGMANQEEKIGNRSQINFVLKDDANDLNEVVVIGYGQVKKGDLTSSISAIKGDKLEKLSTGNVMNALQGQVNGVQISGAGGPGASPRVIIRGVTTVNGSDPLYVVDGMPVGTNINFLNQNDIESMQVLKDASASAIYGTRASNGVILITTKKGKKGDAKFNVTATVGLQTLKKQNMADSQEYKKVYDTRYTNDGNVSPFKGSADTYTDWWKECINDVAVQQNYDLSFSGGNDKMIYSGSIGYYKQDSQYKVGQWQKLSARFSTEYNFNKMVKAGVDFTPRYEQWDDTPNLMSAIMAMDPTTPVMRAESEWTSNPYSNYERSHNNQEWNPVATMARMDSGASEYGLLATPYVSLTPIKGLTIKSAFGLNARFRRTDSFNVNFFIDNLEQNQNNNATRKMENWVDWNWTNTVNYMTTLNKKHNINLMGGYTMERFQDYWANAYSENIPNNDESLRYPSSGTKNPAATGTDSFTSLVSYLGRVMYNYAEKYYLTASIRVDGSSKFSKDNKWATFPSVSGAYRLTGEEFMKNQKVFDDIKIRAGWGKVGNQNIDNSAYLSSIGTTTYVFGGTPNRIIGSTVSGIGNTNLKWETVEDWNVGLDLALLQSRLKITADYFEKTSHDMLMKKDNLLILGYPMWNGQMWENVGKMKASGWELGINWNDQIQDFTYGVGLNLSQVKNKAVKLNGDYIWTGGFSGDYIVRNAEGESLSQFWGYKTAGIFQNETEVKSYTNEHGESLQPNAKPGDLRFVDLNNDGVIDSNDKTHIGNPFPDLMVGLNLNAAYKGFDLVANFYGTFGNDIFNKNIGRYAGTDGQNVYAGTYDKTWRTDNTGAEYPRLSVNDSNMNYKRVSDFFVEDGSYFRCKLLQIGYTLPKQWFNNKLNLRLSFSAQNLFTITNYSGADPEAASMGKSVTEAGIDYTGYPNPRTFLFGLNMSF
;
A
#
# COMPACT_ATOMS: atom_id res chain seq x y z
N MET A 1 89.12 14.69 -34.05
CA MET A 1 87.67 15.00 -34.07
C MET A 1 87.44 16.27 -33.29
N ASN A 2 86.87 17.22 -33.97
CA ASN A 2 86.83 18.65 -33.56
C ASN A 2 86.04 18.90 -32.30
N LYS A 3 86.60 19.60 -31.32
CA LYS A 3 85.97 20.14 -30.10
C LYS A 3 84.70 20.94 -30.33
N LYS A 4 84.39 21.40 -31.56
CA LYS A 4 83.22 22.16 -31.93
C LYS A 4 81.88 21.34 -31.96
N TYR A 5 82.00 20.01 -32.16
CA TYR A 5 80.78 19.15 -32.17
C TYR A 5 80.38 18.67 -30.78
N ILE A 6 81.26 18.69 -29.79
CA ILE A 6 80.97 18.33 -28.40
C ILE A 6 80.23 19.51 -27.72
N ILE A 7 80.50 20.77 -28.05
CA ILE A 7 79.80 21.97 -27.52
C ILE A 7 78.37 22.10 -28.13
N ALA A 8 78.25 21.73 -29.42
CA ALA A 8 76.90 21.73 -30.07
C ALA A 8 75.98 20.62 -29.53
N ALA A 9 76.54 19.46 -29.22
CA ALA A 9 75.77 18.35 -28.61
C ALA A 9 75.44 18.65 -27.13
N MET A 10 76.30 19.36 -26.39
CA MET A 10 75.94 19.83 -25.03
C MET A 10 74.91 21.00 -25.04
N ALA A 11 75.00 21.91 -26.02
CA ALA A 11 73.99 22.99 -26.13
C ALA A 11 72.66 22.50 -26.59
N THR A 12 72.53 21.44 -27.40
CA THR A 12 71.23 20.79 -27.77
C THR A 12 70.66 19.93 -26.65
N SER A 13 71.47 19.36 -25.76
CA SER A 13 71.02 18.64 -24.56
C SER A 13 70.49 19.58 -23.46
N PHE A 14 70.91 20.85 -23.45
CA PHE A 14 70.44 21.87 -22.48
C PHE A 14 69.17 22.59 -22.92
N ALA A 15 68.81 22.53 -24.19
CA ALA A 15 67.60 23.17 -24.74
C ALA A 15 66.32 22.31 -24.69
N LEU A 16 66.38 21.05 -24.20
CA LEU A 16 65.27 20.14 -24.07
C LEU A 16 64.84 19.91 -22.61
N ASN A 17 65.37 20.58 -21.63
CA ASN A 17 64.85 20.68 -20.29
C ASN A 17 64.07 22.04 -20.16
N MET A 18 62.95 22.18 -20.89
CA MET A 18 61.92 23.06 -20.48
C MET A 18 61.30 22.46 -19.21
N ASN A 19 61.74 22.96 -18.06
CA ASN A 19 61.09 22.70 -16.78
C ASN A 19 59.59 23.02 -16.91
N ALA A 20 58.77 22.02 -17.00
CA ALA A 20 57.36 22.15 -16.70
C ALA A 20 57.28 22.71 -15.27
N GLN A 21 56.92 23.96 -15.11
CA GLN A 21 56.74 24.60 -13.80
C GLN A 21 55.54 23.88 -13.16
N SER A 22 55.77 22.91 -12.30
CA SER A 22 54.73 22.30 -11.49
C SER A 22 54.21 23.33 -10.48
N VAL A 23 52.90 23.54 -10.47
CA VAL A 23 52.22 24.41 -9.54
C VAL A 23 51.51 23.56 -8.52
N LYS A 24 51.63 23.91 -7.26
CA LYS A 24 50.84 23.29 -6.19
C LYS A 24 49.44 23.86 -6.24
N VAL A 25 48.45 23.02 -6.62
CA VAL A 25 47.06 23.43 -6.70
C VAL A 25 46.34 22.88 -5.47
N THR A 26 45.64 23.77 -4.77
CA THR A 26 44.78 23.39 -3.64
C THR A 26 43.32 23.74 -3.96
N GLY A 27 42.37 23.14 -3.24
CA GLY A 27 40.94 23.48 -3.38
C GLY A 27 40.08 22.65 -2.48
N THR A 28 38.79 22.97 -2.52
CA THR A 28 37.74 22.26 -1.83
C THR A 28 36.82 21.59 -2.84
N VAL A 29 36.32 20.43 -2.49
CA VAL A 29 35.29 19.70 -3.22
C VAL A 29 34.05 19.61 -2.35
N VAL A 30 32.95 20.13 -2.83
CA VAL A 30 31.64 20.08 -2.16
C VAL A 30 30.59 19.51 -3.09
N ASP A 31 29.51 19.02 -2.54
CA ASP A 31 28.32 18.62 -3.30
C ASP A 31 27.40 19.82 -3.63
N SER A 32 26.27 19.55 -4.28
CA SER A 32 25.26 20.59 -4.59
C SER A 32 24.60 21.23 -3.37
N ASN A 33 24.71 20.60 -2.18
CA ASN A 33 24.26 21.14 -0.90
C ASN A 33 25.36 21.89 -0.14
N ASN A 34 26.53 22.05 -0.77
CA ASN A 34 27.70 22.66 -0.17
C ASN A 34 28.31 21.84 0.99
N GLU A 35 28.07 20.50 0.98
CA GLU A 35 28.67 19.56 1.93
C GLU A 35 30.01 19.05 1.40
N PRO A 36 31.08 18.93 2.24
CA PRO A 36 32.36 18.42 1.81
C PRO A 36 32.26 17.02 1.23
N VAL A 37 32.79 16.80 0.03
CA VAL A 37 32.88 15.47 -0.57
C VAL A 37 34.18 14.80 -0.15
N ILE A 38 34.09 13.90 0.82
CA ILE A 38 35.23 13.17 1.40
C ILE A 38 35.61 12.01 0.48
N GLY A 39 36.91 11.87 0.16
CA GLY A 39 37.37 10.74 -0.64
C GLY A 39 37.18 10.92 -2.16
N ALA A 40 36.84 12.13 -2.63
CA ALA A 40 36.80 12.43 -4.06
C ALA A 40 38.23 12.33 -4.65
N TYR A 41 38.36 11.67 -5.80
CA TYR A 41 39.63 11.46 -6.46
C TYR A 41 39.88 12.50 -7.54
N ILE A 42 40.89 13.32 -7.34
CA ILE A 42 41.37 14.34 -8.28
C ILE A 42 42.60 13.78 -9.03
N LYS A 43 42.52 13.71 -10.35
CA LYS A 43 43.59 13.19 -11.20
C LYS A 43 44.03 14.21 -12.23
N VAL A 44 45.34 14.28 -12.51
CA VAL A 44 45.85 15.03 -13.67
C VAL A 44 45.58 14.22 -14.94
N LYS A 45 44.82 14.79 -15.89
CA LYS A 45 44.40 14.14 -17.15
C LYS A 45 45.63 13.67 -17.93
N GLY A 46 45.66 12.37 -18.30
CA GLY A 46 46.79 11.76 -19.02
C GLY A 46 48.00 11.43 -18.16
N SER A 47 47.91 11.51 -16.82
CA SER A 47 49.02 11.21 -15.87
C SER A 47 48.53 10.24 -14.78
N ASN A 48 49.47 9.61 -14.09
CA ASN A 48 49.22 8.77 -12.91
C ASN A 48 49.23 9.59 -11.60
N LYS A 49 49.42 10.92 -11.64
CA LYS A 49 49.35 11.78 -10.46
C LYS A 49 47.89 11.99 -10.06
N GLY A 50 47.60 11.81 -8.80
CA GLY A 50 46.26 12.03 -8.21
C GLY A 50 46.34 12.36 -6.74
N ALA A 51 45.28 12.99 -6.22
CA ALA A 51 45.08 13.29 -4.82
C ALA A 51 43.65 12.86 -4.41
N VAL A 52 43.39 12.69 -3.12
CA VAL A 52 42.09 12.37 -2.57
C VAL A 52 41.73 13.46 -1.59
N THR A 53 40.46 13.88 -1.56
CA THR A 53 39.99 14.89 -0.60
C THR A 53 39.97 14.33 0.82
N ASP A 54 40.33 15.20 1.77
CA ASP A 54 40.25 14.94 3.21
C ASP A 54 38.81 15.08 3.78
N LEU A 55 38.69 15.06 5.10
CA LEU A 55 37.40 15.11 5.82
C LEU A 55 36.63 16.44 5.61
N ASP A 56 37.36 17.52 5.28
CA ASP A 56 36.79 18.84 5.01
C ASP A 56 36.61 19.09 3.49
N GLY A 57 36.82 18.04 2.68
CA GLY A 57 36.76 18.11 1.22
C GLY A 57 37.97 18.82 0.60
N HIS A 58 39.05 19.11 1.35
CA HIS A 58 40.24 19.75 0.82
C HIS A 58 41.14 18.77 0.09
N TYR A 59 41.77 19.25 -0.97
CA TYR A 59 42.79 18.51 -1.68
C TYR A 59 44.01 19.39 -2.01
N THR A 60 45.13 18.71 -2.22
CA THR A 60 46.36 19.31 -2.71
C THR A 60 46.99 18.43 -3.75
N ILE A 61 47.35 18.96 -4.93
CA ILE A 61 47.94 18.19 -6.01
C ILE A 61 49.03 19.04 -6.74
N ASP A 62 50.15 18.46 -7.04
CA ASP A 62 51.20 19.09 -7.84
C ASP A 62 51.01 18.75 -9.33
N ALA A 63 50.78 19.73 -10.17
CA ALA A 63 50.45 19.53 -11.58
C ALA A 63 51.10 20.64 -12.46
N ASP A 64 51.23 20.37 -13.77
CA ASP A 64 51.67 21.32 -14.75
C ASP A 64 50.61 22.41 -14.95
N LYS A 65 51.03 23.70 -15.15
CA LYS A 65 50.12 24.81 -15.41
C LYS A 65 49.19 24.58 -16.60
N ASN A 66 49.61 23.83 -17.59
CA ASN A 66 48.78 23.51 -18.76
C ASN A 66 47.94 22.27 -18.63
N ALA A 67 48.02 21.56 -17.48
CA ALA A 67 47.26 20.33 -17.23
C ALA A 67 45.77 20.61 -16.91
N THR A 68 44.97 19.59 -17.11
CA THR A 68 43.56 19.58 -16.73
C THR A 68 43.41 18.63 -15.54
N LEU A 69 42.77 19.09 -14.49
CA LEU A 69 42.33 18.26 -13.38
C LEU A 69 41.01 17.61 -13.74
N VAL A 70 40.91 16.32 -13.48
CA VAL A 70 39.66 15.54 -13.57
C VAL A 70 39.31 15.11 -12.18
N ILE A 71 38.13 15.48 -11.69
CA ILE A 71 37.64 15.01 -10.43
C ILE A 71 36.56 13.93 -10.66
N SER A 72 36.60 12.90 -9.84
CA SER A 72 35.64 11.82 -9.86
C SER A 72 35.27 11.40 -8.44
N TYR A 73 34.00 11.12 -8.22
CA TYR A 73 33.46 10.54 -7.00
C TYR A 73 32.28 9.60 -7.31
N VAL A 74 32.10 8.55 -6.52
CA VAL A 74 31.06 7.56 -6.76
C VAL A 74 29.69 8.20 -6.62
N GLY A 75 28.85 8.14 -7.66
CA GLY A 75 27.49 8.72 -7.69
C GLY A 75 27.44 10.20 -8.08
N MET A 76 28.58 10.82 -8.44
CA MET A 76 28.63 12.23 -8.86
C MET A 76 29.23 12.35 -10.25
N ALA A 77 28.78 13.35 -11.01
CA ALA A 77 29.27 13.65 -12.36
C ALA A 77 30.71 14.11 -12.34
N ASN A 78 31.55 13.49 -13.17
CA ASN A 78 32.94 13.91 -13.30
C ASN A 78 33.02 15.33 -13.84
N GLN A 79 33.93 16.14 -13.28
CA GLN A 79 34.20 17.49 -13.76
C GLN A 79 35.66 17.61 -14.20
N GLU A 80 35.89 18.47 -15.20
CA GLU A 80 37.24 18.74 -15.70
C GLU A 80 37.50 20.25 -15.65
N GLU A 81 38.66 20.65 -15.08
CA GLU A 81 39.07 22.06 -15.01
C GLU A 81 40.55 22.21 -15.42
N LYS A 82 40.83 23.18 -16.34
CA LYS A 82 42.21 23.54 -16.71
C LYS A 82 42.84 24.39 -15.60
N ILE A 83 44.07 24.04 -15.21
CA ILE A 83 44.76 24.73 -14.13
C ILE A 83 45.06 26.18 -14.51
N GLY A 84 45.75 26.44 -15.61
CA GLY A 84 46.18 27.80 -16.01
C GLY A 84 47.10 28.41 -14.98
N ASN A 85 46.82 29.66 -14.60
CA ASN A 85 47.55 30.41 -13.56
C ASN A 85 46.91 30.30 -12.17
N ARG A 86 45.98 29.38 -11.95
CA ARG A 86 45.24 29.23 -10.67
C ARG A 86 46.01 28.32 -9.72
N SER A 87 46.21 28.76 -8.49
CA SER A 87 46.75 27.95 -7.38
C SER A 87 45.65 27.38 -6.49
N GLN A 88 44.39 27.86 -6.67
CA GLN A 88 43.24 27.37 -5.98
C GLN A 88 42.12 27.05 -6.99
N ILE A 89 41.55 25.83 -6.96
CA ILE A 89 40.45 25.38 -7.80
C ILE A 89 39.49 24.62 -6.92
N ASN A 90 38.27 25.11 -6.78
CA ASN A 90 37.18 24.46 -6.04
C ASN A 90 36.26 23.78 -7.03
N PHE A 91 35.72 22.59 -6.62
CA PHE A 91 34.75 21.84 -7.39
C PHE A 91 33.44 21.74 -6.62
N VAL A 92 32.32 21.93 -7.33
CA VAL A 92 31.00 21.59 -6.83
C VAL A 92 30.50 20.39 -7.62
N LEU A 93 30.59 19.21 -7.04
CA LEU A 93 30.14 17.98 -7.70
C LEU A 93 28.62 17.89 -7.63
N LYS A 94 28.03 17.62 -8.78
CA LYS A 94 26.60 17.36 -8.90
C LYS A 94 26.37 15.86 -8.95
N ASP A 95 25.22 15.42 -8.47
CA ASP A 95 24.81 14.03 -8.64
C ASP A 95 24.91 13.66 -10.12
N ASP A 96 25.49 12.48 -10.39
CA ASP A 96 25.57 11.99 -11.76
C ASP A 96 24.14 11.73 -12.26
N ALA A 97 23.70 12.52 -13.24
CA ALA A 97 22.41 12.35 -13.90
C ALA A 97 22.29 10.98 -14.61
N ASN A 98 23.41 10.25 -14.78
CA ASN A 98 23.43 8.86 -15.21
C ASN A 98 23.22 7.92 -14.02
N ASP A 99 21.95 7.73 -13.62
CA ASP A 99 21.45 6.73 -12.68
C ASP A 99 21.89 5.26 -12.97
N LEU A 100 22.62 5.02 -14.04
CA LEU A 100 23.01 3.69 -14.53
C LEU A 100 24.06 3.01 -13.63
N ASN A 101 24.84 3.77 -12.86
CA ASN A 101 25.80 3.25 -11.90
C ASN A 101 25.22 3.09 -10.49
N GLU A 102 23.97 3.52 -10.27
CA GLU A 102 23.25 3.32 -9.01
C GLU A 102 23.18 1.83 -8.70
N VAL A 103 23.56 1.44 -7.48
CA VAL A 103 23.47 0.05 -7.02
C VAL A 103 22.12 -0.18 -6.42
N VAL A 104 21.39 -1.15 -6.94
CA VAL A 104 20.08 -1.58 -6.44
C VAL A 104 20.18 -2.97 -5.83
N VAL A 105 19.39 -3.23 -4.80
CA VAL A 105 19.31 -4.55 -4.17
C VAL A 105 18.31 -5.39 -4.96
N ILE A 106 18.75 -6.57 -5.43
CA ILE A 106 17.86 -7.54 -6.07
C ILE A 106 18.02 -8.88 -5.38
N GLY A 107 16.97 -9.28 -4.70
CA GLY A 107 16.99 -10.52 -3.96
C GLY A 107 18.11 -10.48 -2.90
N TYR A 108 18.99 -11.43 -2.94
CA TYR A 108 20.10 -11.57 -1.99
C TYR A 108 21.42 -10.96 -2.50
N GLY A 109 21.38 -10.10 -3.54
CA GLY A 109 22.57 -9.48 -4.14
C GLY A 109 22.37 -8.01 -4.49
N GLN A 110 23.47 -7.32 -4.77
CA GLN A 110 23.51 -5.95 -5.26
C GLN A 110 23.93 -5.93 -6.71
N VAL A 111 23.27 -5.13 -7.55
CA VAL A 111 23.51 -5.04 -8.99
C VAL A 111 23.41 -3.58 -9.41
N LYS A 112 24.19 -3.17 -10.41
CA LYS A 112 24.05 -1.84 -11.01
C LYS A 112 22.67 -1.75 -11.70
N LYS A 113 21.98 -0.64 -11.55
CA LYS A 113 20.70 -0.37 -12.21
C LYS A 113 20.78 -0.51 -13.74
N GLY A 114 21.91 -0.12 -14.33
CA GLY A 114 22.20 -0.32 -15.74
C GLY A 114 22.22 -1.79 -16.21
N ASP A 115 22.52 -2.73 -15.32
CA ASP A 115 22.61 -4.17 -15.62
C ASP A 115 21.27 -4.91 -15.46
N LEU A 116 20.19 -4.22 -15.04
CA LEU A 116 18.87 -4.82 -14.85
C LEU A 116 18.27 -5.26 -16.17
N THR A 117 17.76 -6.48 -16.22
CA THR A 117 17.03 -7.06 -17.36
C THR A 117 15.51 -7.13 -17.13
N SER A 118 15.06 -6.79 -15.92
CA SER A 118 13.68 -6.91 -15.43
C SER A 118 13.07 -5.54 -15.11
N SER A 119 11.73 -5.48 -14.96
CA SER A 119 10.99 -4.27 -14.61
C SER A 119 11.03 -4.04 -13.10
N ILE A 120 11.88 -3.10 -12.67
CA ILE A 120 12.05 -2.72 -11.26
C ILE A 120 11.92 -1.21 -11.12
N SER A 121 11.08 -0.77 -10.20
CA SER A 121 10.98 0.64 -9.83
C SER A 121 11.63 0.86 -8.47
N ALA A 122 12.52 1.84 -8.37
CA ALA A 122 13.21 2.18 -7.12
C ALA A 122 12.88 3.61 -6.70
N ILE A 123 12.60 3.82 -5.42
CA ILE A 123 12.38 5.13 -4.81
C ILE A 123 13.35 5.28 -3.64
N LYS A 124 14.05 6.42 -3.61
CA LYS A 124 14.98 6.76 -2.52
C LYS A 124 14.22 7.27 -1.29
N GLY A 125 14.79 7.04 -0.11
CA GLY A 125 14.21 7.42 1.17
C GLY A 125 13.98 8.92 1.33
N ASP A 126 14.84 9.78 0.74
CA ASP A 126 14.71 11.23 0.77
C ASP A 126 13.39 11.75 0.14
N LYS A 127 12.87 11.05 -0.87
CA LYS A 127 11.55 11.35 -1.44
C LYS A 127 10.42 10.90 -0.52
N LEU A 128 10.61 9.81 0.21
CA LEU A 128 9.62 9.27 1.15
C LEU A 128 9.52 10.12 2.42
N GLU A 129 10.63 10.61 2.95
CA GLU A 129 10.70 11.42 4.18
C GLU A 129 9.85 12.69 4.13
N LYS A 130 9.60 13.22 2.93
CA LYS A 130 8.78 14.42 2.73
C LYS A 130 7.29 14.20 3.02
N LEU A 131 6.86 12.94 3.03
CA LEU A 131 5.48 12.54 3.29
C LEU A 131 5.40 11.95 4.69
N SER A 132 5.05 12.72 5.71
CA SER A 132 4.80 12.17 7.05
C SER A 132 3.47 11.42 7.07
N THR A 133 3.51 10.09 6.99
CA THR A 133 2.34 9.22 7.00
C THR A 133 2.50 8.10 8.02
N GLY A 134 1.39 7.59 8.56
CA GLY A 134 1.41 6.43 9.48
C GLY A 134 1.90 5.15 8.81
N ASN A 135 1.66 5.01 7.50
CA ASN A 135 2.11 3.88 6.68
C ASN A 135 2.87 4.38 5.46
N VAL A 136 4.09 3.89 5.29
CA VAL A 136 5.00 4.28 4.20
C VAL A 136 4.44 3.98 2.80
N MET A 137 3.53 3.02 2.67
CA MET A 137 2.91 2.69 1.38
C MET A 137 2.07 3.84 0.82
N ASN A 138 1.47 4.67 1.67
CA ASN A 138 0.76 5.87 1.22
C ASN A 138 1.69 6.86 0.49
N ALA A 139 2.98 6.86 0.83
CA ALA A 139 3.98 7.69 0.17
C ALA A 139 4.36 7.20 -1.24
N LEU A 140 4.09 5.94 -1.57
CA LEU A 140 4.35 5.37 -2.90
C LEU A 140 3.22 5.64 -3.91
N GLN A 141 2.04 6.05 -3.46
CA GLN A 141 0.88 6.25 -4.33
C GLN A 141 1.16 7.30 -5.42
N GLY A 142 0.99 6.92 -6.70
CA GLY A 142 1.30 7.79 -7.85
C GLY A 142 2.80 7.99 -8.15
N GLN A 143 3.71 7.44 -7.31
CA GLN A 143 5.16 7.52 -7.53
C GLN A 143 5.70 6.41 -8.44
N VAL A 144 4.98 5.29 -8.53
CA VAL A 144 5.37 4.09 -9.27
C VAL A 144 4.24 3.68 -10.22
N ASN A 145 4.58 3.50 -11.50
CA ASN A 145 3.65 2.96 -12.49
C ASN A 145 3.34 1.49 -12.23
N GLY A 146 2.11 1.03 -12.58
CA GLY A 146 1.65 -0.33 -12.38
C GLY A 146 1.40 -0.75 -10.93
N VAL A 147 1.40 0.20 -9.98
CA VAL A 147 1.09 -0.03 -8.58
C VAL A 147 -0.14 0.78 -8.18
N GLN A 148 -1.22 0.10 -7.90
CA GLN A 148 -2.44 0.69 -7.35
C GLN A 148 -2.37 0.64 -5.83
N ILE A 149 -2.51 1.80 -5.19
CA ILE A 149 -2.56 1.93 -3.73
C ILE A 149 -3.85 2.66 -3.41
N SER A 150 -4.70 2.04 -2.59
CA SER A 150 -5.95 2.64 -2.12
C SER A 150 -5.86 2.82 -0.62
N GLY A 151 -5.87 4.08 -0.17
CA GLY A 151 -5.69 4.44 1.23
C GLY A 151 -6.92 4.13 2.08
N ALA A 152 -6.69 3.64 3.29
CA ALA A 152 -7.69 3.61 4.36
C ALA A 152 -7.46 4.78 5.31
N GLY A 153 -8.52 5.49 5.70
CA GLY A 153 -8.39 6.78 6.40
C GLY A 153 -8.19 6.70 7.92
N GLY A 154 -8.46 5.56 8.54
CA GLY A 154 -8.45 5.41 10.01
C GLY A 154 -7.04 5.39 10.63
N PRO A 155 -6.91 5.62 11.96
CA PRO A 155 -5.65 5.54 12.67
C PRO A 155 -5.00 4.16 12.52
N GLY A 156 -3.71 4.13 12.13
CA GLY A 156 -2.97 2.88 11.95
C GLY A 156 -3.48 1.97 10.81
N ALA A 157 -4.39 2.44 9.97
CA ALA A 157 -4.91 1.66 8.85
C ALA A 157 -3.85 1.39 7.78
N SER A 158 -3.87 0.19 7.20
CA SER A 158 -2.99 -0.20 6.10
C SER A 158 -3.71 -0.04 4.77
N PRO A 159 -3.10 0.62 3.76
CA PRO A 159 -3.68 0.70 2.43
C PRO A 159 -3.64 -0.65 1.73
N ARG A 160 -4.58 -0.89 0.81
CA ARG A 160 -4.52 -2.02 -0.13
C ARG A 160 -3.52 -1.70 -1.24
N VAL A 161 -2.63 -2.65 -1.54
CA VAL A 161 -1.62 -2.52 -2.58
C VAL A 161 -1.78 -3.64 -3.61
N ILE A 162 -1.92 -3.29 -4.87
CA ILE A 162 -2.02 -4.23 -5.99
C ILE A 162 -0.95 -3.89 -7.03
N ILE A 163 -0.12 -4.88 -7.40
CA ILE A 163 0.94 -4.72 -8.40
C ILE A 163 0.55 -5.45 -9.69
N ARG A 164 0.37 -4.70 -10.79
CA ARG A 164 0.02 -5.24 -12.11
C ARG A 164 -1.24 -6.09 -12.13
N GLY A 165 -2.26 -5.67 -11.33
CA GLY A 165 -3.59 -6.27 -11.32
C GLY A 165 -3.73 -7.51 -10.45
N VAL A 166 -4.91 -8.11 -10.53
CA VAL A 166 -5.32 -9.26 -9.74
C VAL A 166 -5.15 -10.54 -10.56
N THR A 167 -4.38 -11.49 -10.04
CA THR A 167 -4.12 -12.79 -10.68
C THR A 167 -4.65 -13.97 -9.85
N THR A 168 -5.18 -13.72 -8.66
CA THR A 168 -5.75 -14.75 -7.78
C THR A 168 -6.88 -14.17 -6.94
N VAL A 169 -7.86 -14.99 -6.60
CA VAL A 169 -8.93 -14.61 -5.65
C VAL A 169 -8.51 -14.75 -4.17
N ASN A 170 -7.34 -15.33 -3.91
CA ASN A 170 -6.84 -15.67 -2.57
C ASN A 170 -5.91 -14.60 -1.98
N GLY A 171 -6.23 -13.32 -2.15
CA GLY A 171 -5.41 -12.20 -1.69
C GLY A 171 -4.46 -11.69 -2.76
N SER A 172 -4.39 -10.37 -2.90
CA SER A 172 -3.61 -9.67 -3.92
C SER A 172 -2.44 -8.87 -3.35
N ASP A 173 -2.21 -8.95 -2.03
CA ASP A 173 -1.16 -8.18 -1.37
C ASP A 173 0.24 -8.65 -1.80
N PRO A 174 1.18 -7.72 -2.06
CA PRO A 174 2.56 -8.06 -2.37
C PRO A 174 3.30 -8.58 -1.13
N LEU A 175 4.42 -9.25 -1.37
CA LEU A 175 5.35 -9.63 -0.32
C LEU A 175 6.20 -8.43 0.09
N TYR A 176 6.22 -8.08 1.39
CA TYR A 176 7.13 -7.09 1.94
C TYR A 176 8.37 -7.77 2.52
N VAL A 177 9.55 -7.26 2.15
CA VAL A 177 10.84 -7.75 2.63
C VAL A 177 11.65 -6.59 3.18
N VAL A 178 11.97 -6.61 4.46
CA VAL A 178 12.77 -5.57 5.15
C VAL A 178 14.15 -6.13 5.48
N ASP A 179 15.19 -5.55 4.92
CA ASP A 179 16.61 -5.98 5.09
C ASP A 179 16.82 -7.49 4.90
N GLY A 180 16.04 -8.09 3.96
CA GLY A 180 16.10 -9.51 3.63
C GLY A 180 15.17 -10.41 4.44
N MET A 181 14.44 -9.89 5.42
CA MET A 181 13.41 -10.63 6.19
C MET A 181 12.02 -10.38 5.62
N PRO A 182 11.27 -11.42 5.20
CA PRO A 182 9.85 -11.32 4.88
C PRO A 182 9.01 -10.99 6.13
N VAL A 183 8.22 -9.90 6.10
CA VAL A 183 7.54 -9.36 7.30
C VAL A 183 6.00 -9.42 7.25
N GLY A 184 5.43 -10.12 6.26
CA GLY A 184 3.97 -10.17 6.06
C GLY A 184 3.44 -8.93 5.34
N THR A 185 2.15 -8.61 5.52
CA THR A 185 1.45 -7.54 4.78
C THR A 185 1.38 -6.21 5.54
N ASN A 186 1.58 -6.21 6.86
CA ASN A 186 1.54 -4.98 7.67
C ASN A 186 2.96 -4.49 7.97
N ILE A 187 3.28 -3.29 7.46
CA ILE A 187 4.56 -2.61 7.68
C ILE A 187 4.42 -1.27 8.42
N ASN A 188 3.30 -1.04 9.13
CA ASN A 188 3.06 0.18 9.92
C ASN A 188 4.14 0.39 11.00
N PHE A 189 4.78 -0.69 11.44
CA PHE A 189 5.85 -0.62 12.43
C PHE A 189 7.10 0.11 11.94
N LEU A 190 7.34 0.20 10.63
CA LEU A 190 8.51 0.89 10.10
C LEU A 190 8.41 2.39 10.31
N ASN A 191 9.53 2.98 10.72
CA ASN A 191 9.68 4.42 10.68
C ASN A 191 10.12 4.83 9.27
N GLN A 192 9.38 5.74 8.66
CA GLN A 192 9.65 6.23 7.32
C GLN A 192 11.05 6.89 7.20
N ASN A 193 11.51 7.56 8.27
CA ASN A 193 12.82 8.20 8.32
C ASN A 193 13.99 7.20 8.37
N ASP A 194 13.73 5.92 8.67
CA ASP A 194 14.75 4.87 8.67
C ASP A 194 14.97 4.22 7.29
N ILE A 195 14.17 4.57 6.28
CA ILE A 195 14.21 3.93 4.96
C ILE A 195 15.26 4.62 4.08
N GLU A 196 16.22 3.83 3.56
CA GLU A 196 17.21 4.27 2.55
C GLU A 196 16.60 4.20 1.14
N SER A 197 15.88 3.11 0.83
CA SER A 197 15.21 2.93 -0.46
C SER A 197 14.12 1.87 -0.40
N MET A 198 13.16 2.00 -1.33
CA MET A 198 12.16 0.98 -1.62
C MET A 198 12.23 0.58 -3.08
N GLN A 199 12.18 -0.73 -3.36
CA GLN A 199 12.16 -1.26 -4.71
C GLN A 199 10.93 -2.12 -4.89
N VAL A 200 10.22 -1.91 -6.00
CA VAL A 200 9.06 -2.71 -6.39
C VAL A 200 9.45 -3.63 -7.53
N LEU A 201 9.47 -4.95 -7.25
CA LEU A 201 9.71 -6.01 -8.23
C LEU A 201 8.37 -6.41 -8.83
N LYS A 202 8.14 -6.06 -10.10
CA LYS A 202 6.82 -6.17 -10.71
C LYS A 202 6.65 -7.42 -11.57
N ASP A 203 7.73 -7.96 -12.12
CA ASP A 203 7.73 -9.14 -12.98
C ASP A 203 8.31 -10.40 -12.31
N ALA A 204 7.99 -11.57 -12.87
CA ALA A 204 8.45 -12.84 -12.33
C ALA A 204 9.98 -13.01 -12.44
N SER A 205 10.65 -12.37 -13.41
CA SER A 205 12.11 -12.50 -13.57
C SER A 205 12.87 -11.82 -12.43
N ALA A 206 12.32 -10.71 -11.89
CA ALA A 206 12.85 -10.03 -10.72
C ALA A 206 12.43 -10.72 -9.41
N SER A 207 11.19 -11.19 -9.32
CA SER A 207 10.57 -11.66 -8.09
C SER A 207 10.76 -13.16 -7.83
N ALA A 208 11.10 -13.97 -8.84
CA ALA A 208 11.29 -15.43 -8.71
C ALA A 208 12.31 -15.85 -7.62
N ILE A 209 13.28 -14.99 -7.32
CA ILE A 209 14.26 -15.25 -6.26
C ILE A 209 13.62 -15.29 -4.86
N TYR A 210 12.45 -14.65 -4.67
CA TYR A 210 11.66 -14.71 -3.44
C TYR A 210 10.60 -15.82 -3.48
N GLY A 211 10.46 -16.54 -4.61
CA GLY A 211 9.71 -17.79 -4.76
C GLY A 211 8.21 -17.62 -4.57
N THR A 212 7.65 -18.56 -3.82
CA THR A 212 6.22 -18.85 -3.70
C THR A 212 5.36 -17.79 -3.02
N ARG A 213 5.95 -16.74 -2.49
CA ARG A 213 5.25 -15.60 -1.88
C ARG A 213 5.25 -14.36 -2.78
N ALA A 214 5.89 -14.46 -3.95
CA ALA A 214 6.14 -13.34 -4.84
C ALA A 214 5.18 -13.24 -6.03
N SER A 215 4.13 -14.07 -6.09
CA SER A 215 3.14 -14.10 -7.18
C SER A 215 2.47 -12.74 -7.44
N ASN A 216 2.22 -12.00 -6.37
CA ASN A 216 1.60 -10.66 -6.42
C ASN A 216 2.64 -9.51 -6.49
N GLY A 217 3.93 -9.84 -6.74
CA GLY A 217 5.04 -8.88 -6.69
C GLY A 217 5.70 -8.78 -5.32
N VAL A 218 6.84 -8.08 -5.26
CA VAL A 218 7.63 -7.92 -4.03
C VAL A 218 7.99 -6.46 -3.84
N ILE A 219 7.88 -5.99 -2.61
CA ILE A 219 8.36 -4.66 -2.20
C ILE A 219 9.53 -4.86 -1.25
N LEU A 220 10.73 -4.51 -1.74
CA LEU A 220 11.95 -4.56 -0.96
C LEU A 220 12.16 -3.22 -0.26
N ILE A 221 12.38 -3.27 1.02
CA ILE A 221 12.65 -2.10 1.86
C ILE A 221 14.04 -2.27 2.45
N THR A 222 14.92 -1.34 2.09
CA THR A 222 16.27 -1.27 2.64
C THR A 222 16.34 -0.12 3.63
N THR A 223 16.81 -0.40 4.85
CA THR A 223 16.91 0.63 5.88
C THR A 223 18.28 1.31 5.87
N LYS A 224 18.36 2.54 6.38
CA LYS A 224 19.58 3.35 6.45
C LYS A 224 20.65 2.66 7.27
N LYS A 225 21.87 2.60 6.75
CA LYS A 225 23.05 2.08 7.45
C LYS A 225 24.02 3.19 7.78
N GLY A 226 24.90 2.94 8.74
CA GLY A 226 25.99 3.84 9.06
C GLY A 226 26.91 4.07 7.85
N LYS A 227 27.46 5.26 7.75
CA LYS A 227 28.50 5.63 6.76
C LYS A 227 29.78 6.00 7.48
N LYS A 228 30.93 5.83 6.82
CA LYS A 228 32.22 6.28 7.38
C LYS A 228 32.20 7.79 7.49
N GLY A 229 32.70 8.31 8.59
CA GLY A 229 32.75 9.74 8.91
C GLY A 229 32.34 10.00 10.35
N ASP A 230 32.33 11.28 10.73
CA ASP A 230 31.89 11.73 12.04
C ASP A 230 30.43 11.40 12.29
N ALA A 231 30.06 11.34 13.56
CA ALA A 231 28.68 11.08 13.95
C ALA A 231 27.79 12.26 13.54
N LYS A 232 26.75 11.98 12.74
CA LYS A 232 25.72 12.92 12.34
C LYS A 232 24.45 12.62 13.14
N PHE A 233 23.80 13.66 13.63
CA PHE A 233 22.54 13.57 14.34
C PHE A 233 21.44 14.26 13.53
N ASN A 234 20.25 13.65 13.47
CA ASN A 234 19.09 14.26 12.85
C ASN A 234 17.91 14.21 13.83
N VAL A 235 17.19 15.31 13.91
CA VAL A 235 15.93 15.43 14.68
C VAL A 235 14.84 15.86 13.73
N THR A 236 13.76 15.11 13.67
CA THR A 236 12.56 15.46 12.90
C THR A 236 11.37 15.54 13.84
N ALA A 237 10.62 16.63 13.74
CA ALA A 237 9.36 16.80 14.45
C ALA A 237 8.28 17.26 13.47
N THR A 238 7.14 16.58 13.47
CA THR A 238 6.01 16.93 12.61
C THR A 238 4.72 16.87 13.42
N VAL A 239 3.91 17.92 13.32
CA VAL A 239 2.55 17.97 13.88
C VAL A 239 1.55 18.19 12.76
N GLY A 240 0.52 17.38 12.72
CA GLY A 240 -0.53 17.39 11.70
C GLY A 240 -1.91 17.64 12.30
N LEU A 241 -2.70 18.41 11.58
CA LEU A 241 -4.10 18.72 11.88
C LEU A 241 -4.95 18.07 10.79
N GLN A 242 -5.80 17.13 11.19
CA GLN A 242 -6.61 16.32 10.28
C GLN A 242 -8.07 16.73 10.37
N THR A 243 -8.74 16.85 9.21
CA THR A 243 -10.16 17.20 9.11
C THR A 243 -10.87 16.29 8.10
N LEU A 244 -12.14 15.99 8.32
CA LEU A 244 -13.01 15.29 7.36
C LEU A 244 -13.96 16.28 6.64
N LYS A 245 -14.33 15.94 5.42
CA LYS A 245 -15.39 16.63 4.69
C LYS A 245 -16.75 16.21 5.29
N LYS A 246 -17.47 17.16 5.88
CA LYS A 246 -18.81 16.90 6.43
C LYS A 246 -19.75 16.43 5.32
N GLN A 247 -20.56 15.39 5.63
CA GLN A 247 -21.69 14.99 4.83
C GLN A 247 -22.91 15.81 5.23
N ASN A 248 -23.59 16.40 4.26
CA ASN A 248 -24.75 17.26 4.51
C ASN A 248 -26.01 16.38 4.63
N MET A 249 -26.41 16.10 5.87
CA MET A 249 -27.62 15.39 6.18
C MET A 249 -28.77 16.38 6.40
N ALA A 250 -30.02 15.95 6.22
CA ALA A 250 -31.18 16.73 6.47
C ALA A 250 -31.26 17.16 7.95
N ASP A 251 -31.77 18.36 8.16
CA ASP A 251 -32.17 18.82 9.50
C ASP A 251 -33.50 18.17 9.93
N SER A 252 -33.95 18.47 11.15
CA SER A 252 -35.17 17.86 11.71
C SER A 252 -36.42 18.21 10.95
N GLN A 253 -36.53 19.41 10.37
CA GLN A 253 -37.68 19.85 9.62
C GLN A 253 -37.77 19.13 8.27
N GLU A 254 -36.64 19.05 7.54
CA GLU A 254 -36.61 18.32 6.27
C GLU A 254 -36.79 16.82 6.49
N TYR A 255 -36.13 16.24 7.50
CA TYR A 255 -36.25 14.83 7.86
C TYR A 255 -37.70 14.44 8.09
N LYS A 256 -38.40 15.21 8.95
CA LYS A 256 -39.84 14.98 9.21
C LYS A 256 -40.70 15.12 7.94
N LYS A 257 -40.40 16.13 7.13
CA LYS A 257 -41.13 16.37 5.87
C LYS A 257 -40.99 15.19 4.91
N VAL A 258 -39.75 14.65 4.75
CA VAL A 258 -39.48 13.45 3.94
C VAL A 258 -40.19 12.23 4.54
N TYR A 259 -40.04 12.04 5.85
CA TYR A 259 -40.66 10.93 6.57
C TYR A 259 -42.18 10.90 6.38
N ASP A 260 -42.87 12.02 6.61
CA ASP A 260 -44.31 12.13 6.42
C ASP A 260 -44.73 11.93 4.96
N THR A 261 -43.98 12.48 4.00
CA THR A 261 -44.22 12.35 2.57
C THR A 261 -44.17 10.89 2.09
N ARG A 262 -43.24 10.09 2.62
CA ARG A 262 -43.15 8.65 2.31
C ARG A 262 -44.46 7.92 2.62
N TYR A 263 -45.05 8.21 3.77
CA TYR A 263 -46.31 7.59 4.20
C TYR A 263 -47.51 8.12 3.40
N THR A 264 -47.59 9.44 3.22
CA THR A 264 -48.71 10.05 2.51
C THR A 264 -48.78 9.69 1.03
N ASN A 265 -47.63 9.53 0.36
CA ASN A 265 -47.54 9.07 -1.03
C ASN A 265 -48.12 7.64 -1.22
N ASP A 266 -48.10 6.83 -0.19
CA ASP A 266 -48.67 5.48 -0.19
C ASP A 266 -50.05 5.40 0.41
N GLY A 267 -50.67 6.56 0.75
CA GLY A 267 -52.02 6.65 1.32
C GLY A 267 -52.06 6.30 2.80
N ASN A 268 -50.95 6.28 3.49
CA ASN A 268 -50.82 5.95 4.91
C ASN A 268 -50.73 7.20 5.78
N VAL A 269 -51.10 7.10 7.03
CA VAL A 269 -50.88 8.12 8.05
C VAL A 269 -49.45 7.95 8.58
N SER A 270 -48.71 9.05 8.66
CA SER A 270 -47.33 9.01 9.20
C SER A 270 -47.34 8.65 10.69
N PRO A 271 -46.57 7.62 11.12
CA PRO A 271 -46.42 7.26 12.53
C PRO A 271 -45.32 8.06 13.21
N PHE A 272 -44.84 9.16 12.63
CA PHE A 272 -43.73 9.97 13.13
C PHE A 272 -43.88 10.29 14.61
N LYS A 273 -42.81 10.13 15.36
CA LYS A 273 -42.73 10.43 16.80
C LYS A 273 -41.61 11.45 17.06
N GLY A 274 -41.82 12.29 18.08
CA GLY A 274 -40.89 13.35 18.44
C GLY A 274 -41.30 14.73 17.87
N SER A 275 -40.38 15.69 18.01
CA SER A 275 -40.59 17.07 17.58
C SER A 275 -39.53 17.47 16.55
N ALA A 276 -40.00 18.10 15.47
CA ALA A 276 -39.07 18.68 14.48
C ALA A 276 -38.31 19.92 15.02
N ASP A 277 -38.74 20.45 16.19
CA ASP A 277 -38.00 21.54 16.87
C ASP A 277 -36.73 21.04 17.61
N THR A 278 -36.63 19.73 17.87
CA THR A 278 -35.42 19.11 18.36
C THR A 278 -34.49 18.84 17.21
N TYR A 279 -33.20 19.30 17.30
CA TYR A 279 -32.20 19.05 16.31
C TYR A 279 -30.90 18.61 16.93
N THR A 280 -30.42 17.41 16.58
CA THR A 280 -29.15 16.86 16.94
C THR A 280 -28.25 16.73 15.70
N ASP A 281 -27.17 17.49 15.66
CA ASP A 281 -26.14 17.34 14.62
C ASP A 281 -25.21 16.17 15.00
N TRP A 282 -25.60 14.95 14.57
CA TRP A 282 -24.85 13.72 14.88
C TRP A 282 -23.40 13.74 14.38
N TRP A 283 -23.12 14.51 13.32
CA TRP A 283 -21.74 14.71 12.88
C TRP A 283 -20.93 15.42 13.95
N LYS A 284 -21.41 16.53 14.46
CA LYS A 284 -20.76 17.33 15.51
C LYS A 284 -20.63 16.57 16.83
N GLU A 285 -21.62 15.73 17.16
CA GLU A 285 -21.60 14.93 18.38
C GLU A 285 -20.58 13.79 18.32
N CYS A 286 -20.26 13.27 17.11
CA CYS A 286 -19.41 12.08 16.95
C CYS A 286 -18.03 12.38 16.38
N ILE A 287 -17.85 13.43 15.58
CA ILE A 287 -16.64 13.72 14.82
C ILE A 287 -15.91 14.90 15.45
N ASN A 288 -14.61 14.78 15.58
CA ASN A 288 -13.71 15.88 15.96
C ASN A 288 -13.59 16.87 14.80
N ASP A 289 -13.72 18.17 15.06
CA ASP A 289 -13.46 19.20 14.05
C ASP A 289 -12.01 19.09 13.55
N VAL A 290 -11.08 18.79 14.45
CA VAL A 290 -9.65 18.57 14.17
C VAL A 290 -9.15 17.39 15.01
N ALA A 291 -8.58 16.38 14.34
CA ALA A 291 -7.81 15.32 15.00
C ALA A 291 -6.31 15.58 14.83
N VAL A 292 -5.50 15.19 15.80
CA VAL A 292 -4.07 15.49 15.84
C VAL A 292 -3.24 14.28 15.44
N GLN A 293 -2.23 14.53 14.60
CA GLN A 293 -1.19 13.58 14.24
C GLN A 293 0.17 14.14 14.70
N GLN A 294 1.02 13.30 15.29
CA GLN A 294 2.34 13.71 15.78
C GLN A 294 3.38 12.68 15.36
N ASN A 295 4.55 13.17 14.94
CA ASN A 295 5.70 12.31 14.60
C ASN A 295 6.98 13.00 15.11
N TYR A 296 7.72 12.32 15.96
CA TYR A 296 9.00 12.77 16.52
C TYR A 296 10.05 11.70 16.30
N ASP A 297 11.17 12.08 15.72
CA ASP A 297 12.24 11.17 15.36
C ASP A 297 13.61 11.75 15.71
N LEU A 298 14.45 10.93 16.30
CA LEU A 298 15.86 11.21 16.56
C LEU A 298 16.67 10.09 15.91
N SER A 299 17.61 10.44 15.03
CA SER A 299 18.52 9.48 14.44
C SER A 299 19.96 9.93 14.49
N PHE A 300 20.86 8.95 14.50
CA PHE A 300 22.30 9.18 14.45
C PHE A 300 22.98 8.13 13.55
N SER A 301 24.08 8.53 12.91
CA SER A 301 24.89 7.61 12.11
C SER A 301 26.34 8.04 12.06
N GLY A 302 27.26 7.09 11.95
CA GLY A 302 28.68 7.37 11.87
C GLY A 302 29.49 6.11 11.63
N GLY A 303 30.82 6.23 11.67
CA GLY A 303 31.67 5.07 11.59
C GLY A 303 33.07 5.32 11.06
N ASN A 304 33.88 4.25 11.06
CA ASN A 304 35.24 4.25 10.56
C ASN A 304 35.48 3.00 9.67
N ASP A 305 36.73 2.70 9.32
CA ASP A 305 37.07 1.56 8.46
C ASP A 305 36.73 0.20 9.09
N LYS A 306 36.68 0.11 10.40
CA LYS A 306 36.39 -1.13 11.12
C LYS A 306 34.91 -1.30 11.45
N MET A 307 34.21 -0.20 11.77
CA MET A 307 32.82 -0.24 12.25
C MET A 307 32.00 0.91 11.68
N ILE A 308 30.85 0.61 11.13
CA ILE A 308 29.82 1.58 10.83
C ILE A 308 28.60 1.30 11.70
N TYR A 309 27.89 2.36 12.10
CA TYR A 309 26.71 2.25 12.97
C TYR A 309 25.67 3.31 12.62
N SER A 310 24.42 2.98 12.83
CA SER A 310 23.30 3.92 12.83
C SER A 310 22.28 3.52 13.86
N GLY A 311 21.52 4.49 14.37
CA GLY A 311 20.44 4.24 15.29
C GLY A 311 19.37 5.32 15.15
N SER A 312 18.14 4.97 15.54
CA SER A 312 17.01 5.89 15.58
C SER A 312 16.05 5.53 16.71
N ILE A 313 15.30 6.53 17.19
CA ILE A 313 14.14 6.38 18.06
C ILE A 313 13.07 7.27 17.49
N GLY A 314 11.88 6.70 17.24
CA GLY A 314 10.75 7.41 16.69
C GLY A 314 9.48 7.16 17.50
N TYR A 315 8.71 8.22 17.73
CA TYR A 315 7.37 8.17 18.30
C TYR A 315 6.36 8.75 17.32
N TYR A 316 5.30 8.02 17.07
CA TYR A 316 4.19 8.43 16.22
C TYR A 316 2.87 8.24 16.97
N LYS A 317 1.97 9.22 16.88
CA LYS A 317 0.61 9.15 17.39
C LYS A 317 -0.36 9.74 16.38
N GLN A 318 -1.51 9.11 16.22
CA GLN A 318 -2.62 9.58 15.39
C GLN A 318 -3.92 9.38 16.15
N ASP A 319 -4.61 10.48 16.41
CA ASP A 319 -5.96 10.46 16.97
C ASP A 319 -6.98 10.15 15.86
N SER A 320 -8.09 9.50 16.21
CA SER A 320 -9.20 9.26 15.32
C SER A 320 -9.95 10.57 14.99
N GLN A 321 -10.60 10.63 13.82
CA GLN A 321 -11.58 11.65 13.52
C GLN A 321 -12.85 11.50 14.37
N TYR A 322 -13.22 10.27 14.77
CA TYR A 322 -14.23 10.08 15.81
C TYR A 322 -13.70 10.54 17.17
N LYS A 323 -14.60 10.92 18.07
CA LYS A 323 -14.23 11.35 19.44
C LYS A 323 -13.64 10.21 20.31
N VAL A 324 -13.48 9.01 19.73
CA VAL A 324 -12.83 7.84 20.33
C VAL A 324 -11.90 7.19 19.33
N GLY A 325 -10.93 6.43 19.85
CA GLY A 325 -9.95 5.70 19.06
C GLY A 325 -8.67 6.50 18.79
N GLN A 326 -7.56 5.81 18.83
CA GLN A 326 -6.23 6.34 18.53
C GLN A 326 -5.28 5.20 18.16
N TRP A 327 -4.17 5.54 17.54
CA TRP A 327 -3.06 4.62 17.34
C TRP A 327 -1.75 5.32 17.66
N GLN A 328 -0.87 4.65 18.37
CA GLN A 328 0.46 5.16 18.71
C GLN A 328 1.52 4.07 18.57
N LYS A 329 2.72 4.50 18.25
CA LYS A 329 3.88 3.65 18.03
C LYS A 329 5.14 4.30 18.61
N LEU A 330 5.90 3.51 19.38
CA LEU A 330 7.28 3.79 19.73
C LEU A 330 8.16 2.76 19.05
N SER A 331 9.10 3.20 18.24
CA SER A 331 10.05 2.33 17.54
C SER A 331 11.48 2.78 17.80
N ALA A 332 12.38 1.84 17.95
CA ALA A 332 13.80 2.12 17.94
C ALA A 332 14.48 1.21 16.91
N ARG A 333 15.57 1.66 16.35
CA ARG A 333 16.38 0.89 15.43
C ARG A 333 17.84 1.06 15.75
N PHE A 334 18.60 -0.02 15.67
CA PHE A 334 20.05 -0.02 15.75
C PHE A 334 20.62 -0.90 14.66
N SER A 335 21.55 -0.38 13.89
CA SER A 335 22.26 -1.11 12.83
C SER A 335 23.76 -0.96 13.02
N THR A 336 24.50 -2.06 12.97
CA THR A 336 25.94 -2.02 13.00
C THR A 336 26.54 -3.07 12.09
N GLU A 337 27.69 -2.73 11.50
CA GLU A 337 28.50 -3.63 10.70
C GLU A 337 29.96 -3.50 11.15
N TYR A 338 30.60 -4.62 11.44
CA TYR A 338 31.97 -4.69 11.90
C TYR A 338 32.83 -5.51 10.96
N ASN A 339 33.93 -4.93 10.47
CA ASN A 339 34.92 -5.55 9.63
C ASN A 339 36.06 -6.11 10.50
N PHE A 340 36.04 -7.41 10.81
CA PHE A 340 37.09 -8.06 11.58
C PHE A 340 38.44 -7.98 10.85
N ASN A 341 38.39 -8.21 9.55
CA ASN A 341 39.52 -8.08 8.61
C ASN A 341 38.96 -7.92 7.17
N LYS A 342 39.83 -7.98 6.16
CA LYS A 342 39.43 -7.87 4.75
C LYS A 342 38.54 -9.03 4.25
N MET A 343 38.49 -10.15 4.97
CA MET A 343 37.78 -11.37 4.59
C MET A 343 36.47 -11.56 5.36
N VAL A 344 36.41 -11.11 6.61
CA VAL A 344 35.33 -11.43 7.53
C VAL A 344 34.64 -10.15 7.97
N LYS A 345 33.30 -10.09 7.74
CA LYS A 345 32.40 -9.02 8.15
C LYS A 345 31.22 -9.63 8.89
N ALA A 346 30.77 -8.99 9.94
CA ALA A 346 29.49 -9.31 10.58
C ALA A 346 28.66 -8.05 10.80
N GLY A 347 27.36 -8.19 10.80
CA GLY A 347 26.45 -7.07 11.04
C GLY A 347 25.14 -7.54 11.66
N VAL A 348 24.40 -6.60 12.21
CA VAL A 348 23.06 -6.81 12.75
C VAL A 348 22.24 -5.55 12.53
N ASP A 349 20.98 -5.74 12.08
CA ASP A 349 19.91 -4.77 12.17
C ASP A 349 18.93 -5.25 13.25
N PHE A 350 18.54 -4.36 14.16
CA PHE A 350 17.72 -4.66 15.33
C PHE A 350 16.68 -3.57 15.52
N THR A 351 15.39 -3.91 15.42
CA THR A 351 14.28 -2.97 15.46
C THR A 351 13.22 -3.44 16.45
N PRO A 352 13.35 -3.11 17.75
CA PRO A 352 12.29 -3.29 18.73
C PRO A 352 11.21 -2.22 18.56
N ARG A 353 9.95 -2.56 18.86
CA ARG A 353 8.82 -1.66 18.77
C ARG A 353 7.75 -1.95 19.80
N TYR A 354 7.00 -0.93 20.14
CA TYR A 354 5.77 -1.02 20.90
C TYR A 354 4.68 -0.25 20.15
N GLU A 355 3.54 -0.89 19.94
CA GLU A 355 2.35 -0.29 19.32
C GLU A 355 1.18 -0.44 20.29
N GLN A 356 0.34 0.58 20.36
CA GLN A 356 -0.90 0.57 21.11
C GLN A 356 -1.98 1.27 20.31
N TRP A 357 -3.16 0.70 20.32
CA TRP A 357 -4.34 1.34 19.76
C TRP A 357 -5.57 1.07 20.61
N ASP A 358 -6.43 2.08 20.63
CA ASP A 358 -7.81 1.94 21.06
C ASP A 358 -8.64 1.83 19.77
N ASP A 359 -9.55 0.88 19.74
CA ASP A 359 -10.29 0.58 18.51
C ASP A 359 -11.10 1.80 18.06
N THR A 360 -11.16 1.97 16.75
CA THR A 360 -11.95 3.01 16.10
C THR A 360 -13.17 2.35 15.46
N PRO A 361 -14.40 2.63 15.95
CA PRO A 361 -15.60 2.06 15.37
C PRO A 361 -15.85 2.60 13.96
N ASN A 362 -16.43 1.79 13.08
CA ASN A 362 -16.94 2.30 11.80
C ASN A 362 -18.38 2.79 11.98
N LEU A 363 -18.54 4.02 12.43
CA LEU A 363 -19.85 4.64 12.74
C LEU A 363 -20.35 5.58 11.65
N MET A 364 -19.63 5.76 10.53
CA MET A 364 -20.04 6.74 9.51
C MET A 364 -21.46 6.48 9.01
N SER A 365 -21.82 5.21 8.76
CA SER A 365 -23.17 4.85 8.35
C SER A 365 -24.21 5.20 9.42
N ALA A 366 -23.94 4.87 10.70
CA ALA A 366 -24.87 5.17 11.80
C ALA A 366 -25.01 6.69 12.03
N ILE A 367 -23.92 7.45 11.98
CA ILE A 367 -23.93 8.92 12.09
C ILE A 367 -24.82 9.56 11.01
N MET A 368 -24.73 9.05 9.78
CA MET A 368 -25.54 9.57 8.66
C MET A 368 -27.00 9.09 8.69
N ALA A 369 -27.26 7.92 9.28
CA ALA A 369 -28.59 7.32 9.32
C ALA A 369 -29.42 7.77 10.52
N MET A 370 -28.76 8.24 11.59
CA MET A 370 -29.44 8.55 12.85
C MET A 370 -30.43 9.70 12.68
N ASP A 371 -31.60 9.52 13.27
CA ASP A 371 -32.73 10.46 13.32
C ASP A 371 -32.31 11.80 13.98
N PRO A 372 -32.36 12.93 13.27
CA PRO A 372 -31.93 14.22 13.82
C PRO A 372 -32.89 14.80 14.84
N THR A 373 -34.11 14.24 15.01
CA THR A 373 -35.07 14.65 16.02
C THR A 373 -34.87 13.96 17.38
N THR A 374 -33.93 13.02 17.45
CA THR A 374 -33.57 12.28 18.66
C THR A 374 -32.50 13.03 19.44
N PRO A 375 -32.68 13.38 20.72
CA PRO A 375 -31.61 13.95 21.55
C PRO A 375 -30.54 12.90 21.86
N VAL A 376 -29.33 13.34 22.20
CA VAL A 376 -28.24 12.41 22.59
C VAL A 376 -28.59 11.64 23.86
N MET A 377 -29.12 12.33 24.86
CA MET A 377 -29.46 11.76 26.17
C MET A 377 -30.96 11.87 26.35
N ARG A 378 -31.57 10.91 27.06
CA ARG A 378 -32.97 11.04 27.53
C ARG A 378 -33.09 12.10 28.62
N ALA A 379 -34.32 12.47 28.96
CA ALA A 379 -34.57 13.45 29.99
C ALA A 379 -33.93 13.00 31.35
N GLU A 380 -33.36 13.93 32.10
CA GLU A 380 -32.68 13.62 33.39
C GLU A 380 -33.62 12.91 34.38
N SER A 381 -34.93 13.14 34.32
CA SER A 381 -35.92 12.46 35.13
C SER A 381 -36.04 10.96 34.83
N GLU A 382 -35.52 10.51 33.69
CA GLU A 382 -35.53 9.11 33.25
C GLU A 382 -34.19 8.42 33.44
N TRP A 383 -33.19 9.16 33.98
CA TRP A 383 -31.86 8.59 34.16
C TRP A 383 -31.84 7.47 35.19
N THR A 384 -31.10 6.44 34.89
CA THR A 384 -30.82 5.31 35.75
C THR A 384 -29.43 5.46 36.37
N SER A 385 -29.12 4.64 37.36
CA SER A 385 -27.78 4.59 37.93
C SER A 385 -26.70 4.04 37.01
N ASN A 386 -27.12 3.38 35.92
CA ASN A 386 -26.21 2.93 34.86
C ASN A 386 -26.08 4.02 33.79
N PRO A 387 -24.95 4.74 33.70
CA PRO A 387 -24.78 5.85 32.75
C PRO A 387 -24.90 5.41 31.30
N TYR A 388 -24.59 4.17 30.98
CA TYR A 388 -24.69 3.59 29.62
C TYR A 388 -26.14 3.35 29.16
N SER A 389 -27.11 3.46 30.08
CA SER A 389 -28.54 3.32 29.83
C SER A 389 -29.27 4.67 29.68
N ASN A 390 -28.57 5.80 29.82
CA ASN A 390 -29.16 7.13 29.83
C ASN A 390 -29.16 7.82 28.46
N TYR A 391 -28.74 7.14 27.41
CA TYR A 391 -28.81 7.63 26.04
C TYR A 391 -30.22 7.46 25.45
N GLU A 392 -30.62 8.37 24.56
CA GLU A 392 -31.87 8.27 23.85
C GLU A 392 -31.75 7.44 22.59
N ARG A 393 -32.77 6.70 22.22
CA ARG A 393 -32.88 5.93 21.00
C ARG A 393 -33.92 6.55 20.07
N SER A 394 -33.69 6.47 18.74
CA SER A 394 -34.71 6.92 17.79
C SER A 394 -36.00 6.10 17.92
N HIS A 395 -37.12 6.79 17.88
CA HIS A 395 -38.44 6.19 17.78
C HIS A 395 -38.92 6.00 16.34
N ASN A 396 -38.17 6.57 15.36
CA ASN A 396 -38.53 6.59 13.95
C ASN A 396 -37.72 5.61 13.10
N ASN A 397 -36.58 5.15 13.63
CA ASN A 397 -35.75 4.12 12.99
C ASN A 397 -35.14 3.14 14.01
N GLN A 398 -34.37 2.15 13.52
CA GLN A 398 -33.72 1.13 14.37
C GLN A 398 -32.24 1.39 14.61
N GLU A 399 -31.72 2.55 14.18
CA GLU A 399 -30.31 2.88 14.36
C GLU A 399 -29.99 3.10 15.85
N TRP A 400 -28.87 2.56 16.27
CA TRP A 400 -28.35 2.79 17.61
C TRP A 400 -27.72 4.17 17.69
N ASN A 401 -27.89 4.81 18.85
CA ASN A 401 -27.26 6.09 19.12
C ASN A 401 -25.72 5.99 18.98
N PRO A 402 -25.10 6.69 18.00
CA PRO A 402 -23.68 6.55 17.75
C PRO A 402 -22.80 7.10 18.88
N VAL A 403 -23.27 8.10 19.64
CA VAL A 403 -22.54 8.60 20.82
C VAL A 403 -22.58 7.55 21.94
N ALA A 404 -23.71 6.88 22.14
CA ALA A 404 -23.82 5.77 23.07
C ALA A 404 -22.91 4.61 22.69
N THR A 405 -22.83 4.29 21.40
CA THR A 405 -21.92 3.24 20.89
C THR A 405 -20.47 3.58 21.19
N MET A 406 -20.03 4.82 20.97
CA MET A 406 -18.68 5.28 21.33
C MET A 406 -18.42 5.19 22.84
N ALA A 407 -19.39 5.63 23.67
CA ALA A 407 -19.24 5.60 25.12
C ALA A 407 -19.19 4.18 25.69
N ARG A 408 -19.84 3.23 25.04
CA ARG A 408 -19.88 1.80 25.42
C ARG A 408 -18.68 1.00 24.93
N MET A 409 -17.88 1.58 24.06
CA MET A 409 -16.74 0.93 23.45
C MET A 409 -15.55 0.94 24.41
N ASP A 410 -15.10 -0.23 24.79
CA ASP A 410 -13.87 -0.44 25.54
C ASP A 410 -13.15 -1.64 24.92
N SER A 411 -12.42 -1.35 23.86
CA SER A 411 -11.63 -2.33 23.12
C SER A 411 -10.36 -1.69 22.60
N GLY A 412 -9.27 -2.42 22.72
CA GLY A 412 -7.98 -1.97 22.25
C GLY A 412 -6.92 -3.07 22.34
N ALA A 413 -5.75 -2.80 21.81
CA ALA A 413 -4.65 -3.74 21.89
C ALA A 413 -3.30 -3.06 22.10
N SER A 414 -2.37 -3.84 22.62
CA SER A 414 -0.94 -3.51 22.70
C SER A 414 -0.11 -4.61 22.07
N GLU A 415 0.90 -4.22 21.30
CA GLU A 415 1.81 -5.16 20.63
C GLU A 415 3.27 -4.78 20.91
N TYR A 416 4.05 -5.75 21.38
CA TYR A 416 5.51 -5.68 21.41
C TYR A 416 6.03 -6.44 20.21
N GLY A 417 6.95 -5.83 19.47
CA GLY A 417 7.53 -6.44 18.28
C GLY A 417 9.05 -6.31 18.24
N LEU A 418 9.69 -7.27 17.59
CA LEU A 418 11.12 -7.29 17.37
C LEU A 418 11.42 -7.81 15.97
N LEU A 419 12.08 -6.98 15.14
CA LEU A 419 12.71 -7.42 13.92
C LEU A 419 14.22 -7.42 14.11
N ALA A 420 14.89 -8.56 13.87
CA ALA A 420 16.34 -8.70 13.99
C ALA A 420 16.93 -9.48 12.81
N THR A 421 17.99 -8.95 12.19
CA THR A 421 18.64 -9.59 11.02
C THR A 421 20.17 -9.64 11.18
N PRO A 422 20.71 -10.47 12.10
CA PRO A 422 22.15 -10.71 12.17
C PRO A 422 22.66 -11.46 10.94
N TYR A 423 23.89 -11.14 10.52
CA TYR A 423 24.56 -11.84 9.43
C TYR A 423 26.09 -11.89 9.58
N VAL A 424 26.66 -12.87 8.94
CA VAL A 424 28.13 -12.99 8.74
C VAL A 424 28.38 -13.14 7.24
N SER A 425 29.40 -12.44 6.75
CA SER A 425 29.83 -12.47 5.35
C SER A 425 31.34 -12.75 5.28
N LEU A 426 31.71 -13.71 4.44
CA LEU A 426 33.07 -14.13 4.19
C LEU A 426 33.43 -13.80 2.73
N THR A 427 34.57 -13.15 2.52
CA THR A 427 35.14 -12.88 1.17
C THR A 427 36.53 -13.51 1.07
N PRO A 428 36.62 -14.86 0.90
CA PRO A 428 37.88 -15.58 0.97
C PRO A 428 38.81 -15.25 -0.20
N ILE A 429 38.25 -14.95 -1.37
CA ILE A 429 38.99 -14.51 -2.56
C ILE A 429 38.21 -13.37 -3.23
N LYS A 430 38.90 -12.58 -4.03
CA LYS A 430 38.27 -11.47 -4.78
C LYS A 430 37.11 -11.98 -5.64
N GLY A 431 35.94 -11.37 -5.48
CA GLY A 431 34.73 -11.71 -6.21
C GLY A 431 33.90 -12.80 -5.59
N LEU A 432 34.37 -13.62 -4.66
CA LEU A 432 33.60 -14.66 -3.98
C LEU A 432 33.12 -14.15 -2.62
N THR A 433 31.79 -14.11 -2.43
CA THR A 433 31.15 -13.74 -1.15
C THR A 433 30.27 -14.89 -0.68
N ILE A 434 30.44 -15.34 0.54
CA ILE A 434 29.60 -16.32 1.22
C ILE A 434 28.91 -15.58 2.37
N LYS A 435 27.60 -15.55 2.38
CA LYS A 435 26.82 -14.86 3.43
C LYS A 435 25.84 -15.81 4.07
N SER A 436 25.82 -15.82 5.41
CA SER A 436 24.80 -16.47 6.22
C SER A 436 24.07 -15.39 7.01
N ALA A 437 22.76 -15.31 6.86
CA ALA A 437 21.91 -14.34 7.53
C ALA A 437 20.72 -15.03 8.19
N PHE A 438 20.42 -14.64 9.42
CA PHE A 438 19.27 -15.11 10.18
C PHE A 438 18.32 -13.93 10.39
N GLY A 439 17.05 -14.09 10.01
CA GLY A 439 16.00 -13.09 10.23
C GLY A 439 15.01 -13.61 11.29
N LEU A 440 14.63 -12.74 12.21
CA LEU A 440 13.61 -12.99 13.23
C LEU A 440 12.62 -11.83 13.21
N ASN A 441 11.32 -12.11 13.09
CA ASN A 441 10.23 -11.17 13.30
C ASN A 441 9.29 -11.75 14.36
N ALA A 442 9.43 -11.31 15.62
CA ALA A 442 8.60 -11.76 16.74
C ALA A 442 7.61 -10.65 17.12
N ARG A 443 6.34 -11.02 17.36
CA ARG A 443 5.28 -10.11 17.77
C ARG A 443 4.46 -10.76 18.89
N PHE A 444 4.13 -9.96 19.90
CA PHE A 444 3.36 -10.37 21.07
C PHE A 444 2.26 -9.35 21.30
N ARG A 445 1.02 -9.73 20.97
CA ARG A 445 -0.16 -8.85 21.06
C ARG A 445 -1.06 -9.29 22.19
N ARG A 446 -1.54 -8.33 22.94
CA ARG A 446 -2.65 -8.48 23.86
C ARG A 446 -3.80 -7.59 23.40
N THR A 447 -4.96 -8.17 23.19
CA THR A 447 -6.21 -7.47 22.89
C THR A 447 -7.14 -7.65 24.09
N ASP A 448 -7.64 -6.53 24.60
CA ASP A 448 -8.64 -6.49 25.66
C ASP A 448 -9.94 -5.91 25.08
N SER A 449 -11.07 -6.50 25.43
CA SER A 449 -12.39 -6.00 25.04
C SER A 449 -13.38 -6.23 26.17
N PHE A 450 -14.15 -5.19 26.49
CA PHE A 450 -15.22 -5.23 27.48
C PHE A 450 -16.50 -4.68 26.89
N ASN A 451 -17.56 -5.46 26.92
CA ASN A 451 -18.90 -5.01 26.55
C ASN A 451 -19.68 -4.68 27.81
N VAL A 452 -20.02 -3.41 27.99
CA VAL A 452 -20.78 -2.91 29.14
C VAL A 452 -22.22 -3.44 29.10
N ASN A 453 -22.84 -3.67 30.27
CA ASN A 453 -24.26 -3.91 30.32
C ASN A 453 -25.02 -2.57 30.28
N PHE A 454 -26.14 -2.55 29.56
CA PHE A 454 -27.06 -1.42 29.48
C PHE A 454 -28.45 -1.88 29.06
N PHE A 455 -29.44 -1.06 29.32
CA PHE A 455 -30.79 -1.28 28.88
C PHE A 455 -31.43 0.06 28.50
N ILE A 456 -31.78 0.23 27.24
CA ILE A 456 -32.57 1.34 26.72
C ILE A 456 -34.00 0.87 26.53
N ASP A 457 -34.18 -0.14 25.67
CA ASP A 457 -35.44 -0.84 25.41
C ASP A 457 -35.14 -2.30 24.93
N ASN A 458 -36.18 -2.98 24.45
CA ASN A 458 -36.07 -4.37 23.97
C ASN A 458 -35.21 -4.52 22.69
N LEU A 459 -34.95 -3.45 21.95
CA LEU A 459 -34.21 -3.46 20.70
C LEU A 459 -32.74 -2.98 20.87
N GLU A 460 -32.48 -2.15 21.92
CA GLU A 460 -31.16 -1.63 22.23
C GLU A 460 -30.80 -1.94 23.69
N GLN A 461 -30.19 -3.10 23.91
CA GLN A 461 -29.79 -3.59 25.23
C GLN A 461 -28.61 -4.56 25.15
N ASN A 462 -27.87 -4.61 26.23
CA ASN A 462 -26.95 -5.69 26.57
C ASN A 462 -27.10 -6.02 28.04
N GLN A 463 -27.78 -7.11 28.37
CA GLN A 463 -28.08 -7.45 29.75
C GLN A 463 -26.88 -8.08 30.49
N ASN A 464 -25.99 -8.73 29.74
CA ASN A 464 -24.81 -9.40 30.30
C ASN A 464 -23.55 -8.71 29.80
N ASN A 465 -22.88 -7.96 30.68
CA ASN A 465 -21.53 -7.51 30.34
C ASN A 465 -20.60 -8.71 30.19
N ASN A 466 -19.56 -8.53 29.41
CA ASN A 466 -18.57 -9.57 29.22
C ASN A 466 -17.18 -8.99 29.02
N ALA A 467 -16.18 -9.74 29.44
CA ALA A 467 -14.77 -9.43 29.23
C ALA A 467 -14.09 -10.50 28.38
N THR A 468 -13.32 -10.05 27.43
CA THR A 468 -12.47 -10.89 26.58
C THR A 468 -11.03 -10.41 26.68
N ARG A 469 -10.11 -11.35 26.86
CA ARG A 469 -8.67 -11.10 26.73
C ARG A 469 -8.05 -12.12 25.80
N LYS A 470 -7.51 -11.64 24.68
CA LYS A 470 -6.83 -12.46 23.69
C LYS A 470 -5.33 -12.15 23.72
N MET A 471 -4.51 -13.19 23.73
CA MET A 471 -3.06 -13.13 23.55
C MET A 471 -2.68 -13.82 22.27
N GLU A 472 -1.91 -13.15 21.42
CA GLU A 472 -1.47 -13.64 20.11
C GLU A 472 0.05 -13.47 20.01
N ASN A 473 0.74 -14.53 19.64
CA ASN A 473 2.18 -14.54 19.47
C ASN A 473 2.51 -15.03 18.07
N TRP A 474 3.27 -14.25 17.32
CA TRP A 474 3.82 -14.63 16.02
C TRP A 474 5.33 -14.67 16.12
N VAL A 475 5.93 -15.79 15.73
CA VAL A 475 7.39 -15.95 15.71
C VAL A 475 7.78 -16.48 14.34
N ASP A 476 8.15 -15.55 13.47
CA ASP A 476 8.57 -15.84 12.12
C ASP A 476 10.09 -15.74 12.04
N TRP A 477 10.74 -16.75 11.45
CA TRP A 477 12.17 -16.70 11.22
C TRP A 477 12.53 -17.25 9.84
N ASN A 478 13.61 -16.70 9.29
CA ASN A 478 14.27 -17.24 8.10
C ASN A 478 15.77 -17.38 8.31
N TRP A 479 16.36 -18.38 7.71
CA TRP A 479 17.81 -18.59 7.65
C TRP A 479 18.23 -18.72 6.21
N THR A 480 18.99 -17.73 5.74
CA THR A 480 19.39 -17.59 4.35
C THR A 480 20.90 -17.73 4.21
N ASN A 481 21.34 -18.66 3.39
CA ASN A 481 22.74 -18.91 3.08
C ASN A 481 22.96 -18.74 1.59
N THR A 482 23.88 -17.86 1.19
CA THR A 482 24.16 -17.55 -0.20
C THR A 482 25.66 -17.60 -0.50
N VAL A 483 25.97 -18.06 -1.70
CA VAL A 483 27.33 -18.00 -2.29
C VAL A 483 27.19 -17.18 -3.57
N ASN A 484 27.95 -16.11 -3.67
CA ASN A 484 27.91 -15.21 -4.82
C ASN A 484 29.35 -15.04 -5.37
N TYR A 485 29.53 -15.29 -6.67
CA TYR A 485 30.82 -15.13 -7.36
C TYR A 485 30.68 -14.17 -8.53
N MET A 486 31.42 -13.07 -8.46
CA MET A 486 31.45 -12.03 -9.49
C MET A 486 32.81 -11.95 -10.11
N THR A 487 32.89 -11.98 -11.44
CA THR A 487 34.15 -11.86 -12.18
C THR A 487 33.96 -11.14 -13.51
N THR A 488 35.03 -10.49 -13.96
CA THR A 488 35.08 -9.87 -15.29
C THR A 488 36.25 -10.49 -16.08
N LEU A 489 35.96 -11.22 -17.16
CA LEU A 489 36.91 -11.82 -18.04
C LEU A 489 37.10 -10.93 -19.28
N ASN A 490 38.38 -10.76 -19.68
CA ASN A 490 38.76 -9.98 -20.87
C ASN A 490 38.14 -8.56 -20.91
N LYS A 491 37.85 -7.95 -19.77
CA LYS A 491 37.21 -6.62 -19.61
C LYS A 491 35.86 -6.47 -20.32
N LYS A 492 35.27 -7.54 -20.86
CA LYS A 492 34.03 -7.53 -21.64
C LYS A 492 32.98 -8.51 -21.11
N HIS A 493 33.39 -9.61 -20.49
CA HIS A 493 32.48 -10.63 -20.00
C HIS A 493 32.29 -10.46 -18.49
N ASN A 494 31.21 -9.84 -18.06
CA ASN A 494 30.88 -9.74 -16.66
C ASN A 494 29.93 -10.89 -16.30
N ILE A 495 30.32 -11.69 -15.33
CA ILE A 495 29.59 -12.87 -14.87
C ILE A 495 29.31 -12.74 -13.38
N ASN A 496 28.06 -12.94 -12.97
CA ASN A 496 27.65 -13.05 -11.59
C ASN A 496 26.85 -14.35 -11.40
N LEU A 497 27.43 -15.27 -10.61
CA LEU A 497 26.84 -16.56 -10.27
C LEU A 497 26.39 -16.52 -8.81
N MET A 498 25.18 -16.93 -8.55
CA MET A 498 24.66 -17.04 -7.20
C MET A 498 23.99 -18.39 -6.98
N GLY A 499 24.32 -19.03 -5.87
CA GLY A 499 23.61 -20.18 -5.32
C GLY A 499 23.13 -19.88 -3.91
N GLY A 500 22.02 -20.46 -3.50
CA GLY A 500 21.47 -20.21 -2.17
C GLY A 500 20.59 -21.32 -1.64
N TYR A 501 20.47 -21.32 -0.32
CA TYR A 501 19.61 -22.21 0.45
C TYR A 501 18.91 -21.38 1.52
N THR A 502 17.60 -21.52 1.61
CA THR A 502 16.78 -20.81 2.62
C THR A 502 15.89 -21.78 3.38
N MET A 503 15.72 -21.52 4.67
CA MET A 503 14.71 -22.14 5.52
C MET A 503 13.88 -21.06 6.16
N GLU A 504 12.56 -21.24 6.17
CA GLU A 504 11.62 -20.29 6.76
C GLU A 504 10.63 -21.07 7.63
N ARG A 505 10.22 -20.47 8.75
CA ARG A 505 9.13 -20.96 9.58
C ARG A 505 8.30 -19.77 10.04
N PHE A 506 7.01 -19.89 9.89
CA PHE A 506 5.99 -18.97 10.35
C PHE A 506 5.16 -19.69 11.39
N GLN A 507 5.10 -19.16 12.58
CA GLN A 507 4.38 -19.76 13.70
C GLN A 507 3.50 -18.70 14.35
N ASP A 508 2.24 -19.04 14.52
CA ASP A 508 1.26 -18.28 15.26
C ASP A 508 0.65 -19.12 16.38
N TYR A 509 0.55 -18.53 17.54
CA TYR A 509 -0.11 -19.07 18.72
C TYR A 509 -1.07 -18.01 19.25
N TRP A 510 -2.29 -18.42 19.58
CA TRP A 510 -3.19 -17.54 20.30
C TRP A 510 -3.96 -18.29 21.39
N ALA A 511 -4.28 -17.56 22.46
CA ALA A 511 -5.14 -17.98 23.53
C ALA A 511 -6.13 -16.86 23.84
N ASN A 512 -7.37 -17.23 24.09
CA ASN A 512 -8.45 -16.31 24.41
C ASN A 512 -9.16 -16.77 25.69
N ALA A 513 -9.31 -15.86 26.65
CA ALA A 513 -10.13 -16.02 27.83
C ALA A 513 -11.38 -15.15 27.73
N TYR A 514 -12.52 -15.67 28.12
CA TYR A 514 -13.83 -15.01 28.05
C TYR A 514 -14.66 -15.35 29.29
N SER A 515 -15.45 -14.38 29.78
CA SER A 515 -16.51 -14.62 30.77
C SER A 515 -17.57 -13.52 30.71
N GLU A 516 -18.73 -13.83 31.23
CA GLU A 516 -19.90 -12.94 31.34
C GLU A 516 -20.29 -12.67 32.78
N ASN A 517 -21.22 -11.71 32.93
CA ASN A 517 -21.82 -11.35 34.21
C ASN A 517 -20.77 -10.92 35.24
N ILE A 518 -19.96 -9.93 34.85
CA ILE A 518 -19.03 -9.23 35.74
C ILE A 518 -19.87 -8.38 36.70
N PRO A 519 -19.52 -8.26 38.00
CA PRO A 519 -20.37 -7.66 38.98
C PRO A 519 -20.90 -6.26 38.68
N ASN A 520 -20.15 -5.44 37.95
CA ASN A 520 -20.57 -4.14 37.45
C ASN A 520 -19.71 -3.74 36.24
N ASN A 521 -19.88 -2.51 35.72
CA ASN A 521 -19.10 -1.99 34.62
C ASN A 521 -17.80 -1.28 35.04
N ASP A 522 -17.35 -1.39 36.30
CA ASP A 522 -16.15 -0.75 36.81
C ASP A 522 -14.90 -1.22 36.07
N GLU A 523 -14.01 -0.30 35.72
CA GLU A 523 -12.79 -0.61 34.96
C GLU A 523 -11.87 -1.58 35.70
N SER A 524 -11.83 -1.52 37.05
CA SER A 524 -11.01 -2.40 37.88
C SER A 524 -11.44 -3.87 37.82
N LEU A 525 -12.66 -4.15 37.38
CA LEU A 525 -13.24 -5.50 37.28
C LEU A 525 -13.33 -6.03 35.84
N ARG A 526 -12.89 -5.30 34.85
CA ARG A 526 -12.97 -5.70 33.42
C ARG A 526 -11.97 -6.80 33.06
N TYR A 527 -12.01 -7.90 33.80
CA TYR A 527 -11.18 -9.07 33.55
C TYR A 527 -12.04 -10.33 33.41
N PRO A 528 -11.66 -11.30 32.55
CA PRO A 528 -12.38 -12.56 32.42
C PRO A 528 -12.52 -13.33 33.76
N SER A 529 -11.55 -13.16 34.67
CA SER A 529 -11.60 -13.79 36.01
C SER A 529 -12.68 -13.25 36.93
N SER A 530 -13.23 -12.05 36.65
CA SER A 530 -14.28 -11.41 37.47
C SER A 530 -15.70 -11.87 37.10
N GLY A 531 -15.86 -12.54 35.96
CA GLY A 531 -17.16 -13.01 35.50
C GLY A 531 -17.61 -14.29 36.19
N THR A 532 -18.93 -14.41 36.35
CA THR A 532 -19.57 -15.55 37.07
C THR A 532 -20.33 -16.50 36.12
N LYS A 533 -20.46 -16.13 34.80
CA LYS A 533 -21.17 -16.96 33.81
C LYS A 533 -20.30 -17.24 32.59
N ASN A 534 -20.51 -18.37 31.98
CA ASN A 534 -19.97 -18.79 30.68
C ASN A 534 -18.44 -18.61 30.55
N PRO A 535 -17.64 -19.00 31.58
CA PRO A 535 -16.20 -18.95 31.45
C PRO A 535 -15.75 -19.85 30.30
N ALA A 536 -14.95 -19.30 29.37
CA ALA A 536 -14.45 -20.02 28.22
C ALA A 536 -12.96 -19.71 27.99
N ALA A 537 -12.20 -20.74 27.65
CA ALA A 537 -10.84 -20.62 27.19
C ALA A 537 -10.72 -21.36 25.85
N THR A 538 -10.20 -20.64 24.85
CA THR A 538 -9.97 -21.18 23.51
C THR A 538 -8.57 -20.79 23.04
N GLY A 539 -8.01 -21.57 22.13
CA GLY A 539 -6.69 -21.28 21.58
C GLY A 539 -6.26 -22.28 20.55
N THR A 540 -5.23 -21.96 19.81
CA THR A 540 -4.60 -22.85 18.83
C THR A 540 -3.16 -22.48 18.61
N ASP A 541 -2.40 -23.44 18.08
CA ASP A 541 -1.04 -23.29 17.58
C ASP A 541 -1.01 -23.74 16.11
N SER A 542 -0.38 -22.94 15.29
CA SER A 542 -0.29 -23.20 13.85
C SER A 542 1.09 -22.84 13.34
N PHE A 543 1.64 -23.63 12.43
CA PHE A 543 2.91 -23.30 11.80
C PHE A 543 2.96 -23.71 10.33
N THR A 544 3.77 -22.98 9.56
CA THR A 544 4.13 -23.28 8.18
C THR A 544 5.64 -23.26 8.03
N SER A 545 6.19 -24.21 7.32
CA SER A 545 7.63 -24.27 7.01
C SER A 545 7.85 -24.31 5.51
N LEU A 546 8.90 -23.61 5.07
CA LEU A 546 9.33 -23.55 3.69
C LEU A 546 10.83 -23.79 3.62
N VAL A 547 11.27 -24.64 2.69
CA VAL A 547 12.68 -24.91 2.37
C VAL A 547 12.88 -24.63 0.89
N SER A 548 13.94 -23.91 0.55
CA SER A 548 14.16 -23.50 -0.83
C SER A 548 15.63 -23.60 -1.24
N TYR A 549 15.83 -24.03 -2.48
CA TYR A 549 17.12 -23.99 -3.18
C TYR A 549 16.99 -23.02 -4.33
N LEU A 550 18.01 -22.19 -4.54
CA LEU A 550 18.00 -21.18 -5.59
C LEU A 550 19.34 -21.09 -6.31
N GLY A 551 19.28 -20.81 -7.60
CA GLY A 551 20.43 -20.55 -8.45
C GLY A 551 20.13 -19.40 -9.42
N ARG A 552 21.12 -18.52 -9.64
CA ARG A 552 20.99 -17.40 -10.59
C ARG A 552 22.32 -17.19 -11.32
N VAL A 553 22.21 -16.97 -12.63
CA VAL A 553 23.32 -16.56 -13.50
C VAL A 553 22.94 -15.22 -14.11
N MET A 554 23.81 -14.22 -13.96
CA MET A 554 23.73 -12.96 -14.68
C MET A 554 24.98 -12.83 -15.54
N TYR A 555 24.77 -12.54 -16.82
CA TYR A 555 25.84 -12.37 -17.79
C TYR A 555 25.64 -11.06 -18.54
N ASN A 556 26.70 -10.30 -18.67
CA ASN A 556 26.76 -9.06 -19.41
C ASN A 556 27.97 -9.07 -20.33
N TYR A 557 27.74 -8.90 -21.63
CA TYR A 557 28.81 -8.78 -22.61
C TYR A 557 29.00 -7.33 -23.05
N ALA A 558 30.14 -6.75 -22.67
CA ALA A 558 30.56 -5.40 -23.06
C ALA A 558 29.56 -4.29 -22.73
N GLU A 559 28.71 -4.48 -21.68
CA GLU A 559 27.61 -3.59 -21.31
C GLU A 559 26.57 -3.35 -22.43
N LYS A 560 26.44 -4.31 -23.36
CA LYS A 560 25.52 -4.27 -24.51
C LYS A 560 24.44 -5.35 -24.41
N TYR A 561 24.85 -6.60 -24.20
CA TYR A 561 23.95 -7.75 -24.18
C TYR A 561 23.89 -8.29 -22.77
N TYR A 562 22.71 -8.40 -22.23
CA TYR A 562 22.48 -8.82 -20.86
C TYR A 562 21.57 -10.05 -20.85
N LEU A 563 21.91 -11.02 -20.01
CA LEU A 563 21.12 -12.22 -19.79
C LEU A 563 21.07 -12.52 -18.30
N THR A 564 19.88 -12.75 -17.78
CA THR A 564 19.67 -13.26 -16.43
C THR A 564 18.85 -14.53 -16.52
N ALA A 565 19.30 -15.61 -15.89
CA ALA A 565 18.55 -16.84 -15.73
C ALA A 565 18.53 -17.25 -14.27
N SER A 566 17.38 -17.62 -13.74
CA SER A 566 17.27 -18.13 -12.37
C SER A 566 16.35 -19.33 -12.29
N ILE A 567 16.60 -20.16 -11.29
CA ILE A 567 15.78 -21.32 -10.93
C ILE A 567 15.64 -21.34 -9.43
N ARG A 568 14.43 -21.60 -8.95
CA ARG A 568 14.13 -21.82 -7.56
C ARG A 568 13.29 -23.07 -7.39
N VAL A 569 13.59 -23.86 -6.38
CA VAL A 569 12.86 -25.07 -6.00
C VAL A 569 12.39 -24.89 -4.55
N ASP A 570 11.09 -24.87 -4.35
CA ASP A 570 10.46 -24.64 -3.05
C ASP A 570 9.72 -25.88 -2.56
N GLY A 571 9.89 -26.23 -1.28
CA GLY A 571 9.14 -27.28 -0.60
C GLY A 571 8.38 -26.72 0.60
N SER A 572 7.04 -26.83 0.57
CA SER A 572 6.15 -26.26 1.59
C SER A 572 5.43 -27.34 2.39
N SER A 573 5.26 -27.09 3.70
CA SER A 573 4.46 -27.93 4.60
C SER A 573 2.95 -27.85 4.34
N LYS A 574 2.47 -26.88 3.53
CA LYS A 574 1.04 -26.70 3.19
C LYS A 574 0.50 -27.76 2.23
N PHE A 575 1.37 -28.52 1.57
CA PHE A 575 1.02 -29.53 0.58
C PHE A 575 1.40 -30.93 1.05
N SER A 576 0.69 -31.93 0.50
CA SER A 576 0.96 -33.35 0.75
C SER A 576 2.37 -33.75 0.27
N LYS A 577 2.83 -34.93 0.67
CA LYS A 577 4.19 -35.43 0.35
C LYS A 577 4.49 -35.41 -1.16
N ASP A 578 3.53 -35.75 -1.98
CA ASP A 578 3.71 -35.90 -3.44
C ASP A 578 3.72 -34.57 -4.19
N ASN A 579 3.06 -33.55 -3.65
CA ASN A 579 2.94 -32.20 -4.23
C ASN A 579 3.70 -31.11 -3.47
N LYS A 580 4.55 -31.53 -2.51
CA LYS A 580 5.28 -30.61 -1.62
C LYS A 580 6.23 -29.69 -2.36
N TRP A 581 6.90 -30.18 -3.40
CA TRP A 581 7.97 -29.50 -4.13
C TRP A 581 7.49 -28.95 -5.46
N ALA A 582 7.89 -27.70 -5.77
CA ALA A 582 7.66 -27.09 -7.07
C ALA A 582 8.90 -26.32 -7.55
N THR A 583 9.03 -26.20 -8.88
CA THR A 583 10.18 -25.55 -9.52
C THR A 583 9.73 -24.32 -10.29
N PHE A 584 10.42 -23.20 -10.09
CA PHE A 584 10.08 -21.89 -10.63
C PHE A 584 11.28 -21.34 -11.44
N PRO A 585 11.31 -21.56 -12.77
CA PRO A 585 12.32 -21.02 -13.65
C PRO A 585 11.97 -19.58 -14.08
N SER A 586 13.00 -18.77 -14.35
CA SER A 586 12.83 -17.48 -15.01
C SER A 586 14.04 -17.14 -15.87
N VAL A 587 13.79 -16.38 -16.93
CA VAL A 587 14.82 -15.88 -17.84
C VAL A 587 14.46 -14.47 -18.29
N SER A 588 15.45 -13.60 -18.39
CA SER A 588 15.28 -12.26 -18.95
C SER A 588 16.54 -11.84 -19.70
N GLY A 589 16.35 -11.06 -20.75
CA GLY A 589 17.42 -10.50 -21.55
C GLY A 589 17.22 -9.01 -21.79
N ALA A 590 18.33 -8.30 -22.02
CA ALA A 590 18.26 -6.92 -22.47
C ALA A 590 19.35 -6.63 -23.50
N TYR A 591 19.01 -5.72 -24.40
CA TYR A 591 19.92 -5.23 -25.42
C TYR A 591 20.02 -3.70 -25.35
N ARG A 592 21.23 -3.19 -25.15
CA ARG A 592 21.54 -1.78 -25.08
C ARG A 592 22.07 -1.30 -26.42
N LEU A 593 21.21 -0.67 -27.21
CA LEU A 593 21.53 -0.22 -28.57
C LEU A 593 22.59 0.87 -28.56
N THR A 594 22.59 1.77 -27.61
CA THR A 594 23.58 2.86 -27.50
C THR A 594 25.00 2.39 -27.26
N GLY A 595 25.19 1.15 -26.86
CA GLY A 595 26.52 0.51 -26.80
C GLY A 595 27.12 0.16 -28.18
N GLU A 596 26.33 0.21 -29.28
CA GLU A 596 26.78 -0.18 -30.63
C GLU A 596 27.53 0.92 -31.35
N GLU A 597 28.49 0.53 -32.22
CA GLU A 597 29.31 1.47 -32.96
C GLU A 597 28.49 2.44 -33.83
N PHE A 598 27.41 1.95 -34.46
CA PHE A 598 26.55 2.79 -35.32
C PHE A 598 25.78 3.86 -34.54
N MET A 599 25.62 3.70 -33.23
CA MET A 599 24.94 4.66 -32.35
C MET A 599 25.89 5.73 -31.77
N LYS A 600 27.21 5.56 -31.88
CA LYS A 600 28.18 6.47 -31.24
C LYS A 600 28.17 7.90 -31.80
N ASN A 601 27.79 8.10 -33.06
CA ASN A 601 27.78 9.40 -33.73
C ASN A 601 26.49 10.19 -33.55
N GLN A 602 25.43 9.59 -33.03
CA GLN A 602 24.18 10.28 -32.70
C GLN A 602 24.28 10.99 -31.35
N LYS A 603 23.55 12.10 -31.15
CA LYS A 603 23.59 12.92 -29.93
C LYS A 603 22.23 13.10 -29.26
N VAL A 604 21.20 12.42 -29.77
CA VAL A 604 19.82 12.56 -29.30
C VAL A 604 19.55 11.61 -28.13
N PHE A 605 20.01 10.38 -28.26
CA PHE A 605 19.77 9.34 -27.26
C PHE A 605 21.03 9.09 -26.42
N ASP A 606 20.94 9.27 -25.12
CA ASP A 606 22.00 8.94 -24.15
C ASP A 606 21.95 7.44 -23.82
N ASP A 607 20.75 6.86 -23.75
CA ASP A 607 20.55 5.42 -23.58
C ASP A 607 19.30 4.93 -24.29
N ILE A 608 19.39 3.76 -24.94
CA ILE A 608 18.27 2.97 -25.48
C ILE A 608 18.50 1.53 -25.08
N LYS A 609 17.57 0.99 -24.28
CA LYS A 609 17.64 -0.39 -23.82
C LYS A 609 16.30 -1.09 -24.00
N ILE A 610 16.29 -2.20 -24.71
CA ILE A 610 15.12 -3.08 -24.88
C ILE A 610 15.27 -4.24 -23.91
N ARG A 611 14.18 -4.59 -23.23
CA ARG A 611 14.12 -5.68 -22.25
C ARG A 611 13.02 -6.67 -22.61
N ALA A 612 13.25 -7.96 -22.36
CA ALA A 612 12.22 -8.98 -22.41
C ALA A 612 12.47 -10.01 -21.31
N GLY A 613 11.39 -10.46 -20.68
CA GLY A 613 11.46 -11.43 -19.59
C GLY A 613 10.28 -12.37 -19.58
N TRP A 614 10.55 -13.59 -19.10
CA TRP A 614 9.57 -14.61 -18.81
C TRP A 614 9.94 -15.32 -17.52
N GLY A 615 8.93 -15.71 -16.75
CA GLY A 615 9.16 -16.50 -15.56
C GLY A 615 7.89 -17.09 -14.97
N LYS A 616 8.10 -18.03 -14.07
CA LYS A 616 7.06 -18.65 -13.24
C LYS A 616 7.36 -18.40 -11.77
N VAL A 617 6.33 -18.09 -11.01
CA VAL A 617 6.36 -17.98 -9.54
C VAL A 617 5.20 -18.77 -8.96
N GLY A 618 5.37 -19.28 -7.74
CA GLY A 618 4.33 -20.04 -7.05
C GLY A 618 3.45 -19.17 -6.16
N ASN A 619 2.27 -19.70 -5.82
CA ASN A 619 1.41 -19.20 -4.76
C ASN A 619 0.96 -20.35 -3.88
N GLN A 620 1.01 -20.15 -2.54
CA GLN A 620 0.62 -21.13 -1.53
C GLN A 620 -0.37 -20.53 -0.51
N ASN A 621 -1.11 -19.50 -0.91
CA ASN A 621 -2.01 -18.78 0.01
C ASN A 621 -3.29 -19.58 0.24
N ILE A 622 -3.15 -20.68 1.00
CA ILE A 622 -4.22 -21.55 1.48
C ILE A 622 -4.08 -21.78 2.98
N ASP A 623 -5.11 -22.35 3.58
CA ASP A 623 -5.11 -22.75 4.98
C ASP A 623 -3.96 -23.74 5.28
N ASN A 624 -3.40 -23.69 6.49
CA ASN A 624 -2.40 -24.66 6.93
C ASN A 624 -3.05 -26.05 6.98
N SER A 625 -2.33 -27.07 6.48
CA SER A 625 -2.83 -28.44 6.46
C SER A 625 -4.13 -28.65 5.65
N ALA A 626 -4.43 -27.81 4.64
CA ALA A 626 -5.61 -27.93 3.77
C ALA A 626 -5.73 -29.29 3.04
N TYR A 627 -4.65 -30.08 3.01
CA TYR A 627 -4.65 -31.43 2.48
C TYR A 627 -5.11 -32.51 3.47
N LEU A 628 -5.29 -32.14 4.76
CA LEU A 628 -5.73 -33.05 5.83
C LEU A 628 -7.19 -32.76 6.20
N SER A 629 -7.97 -33.83 6.45
CA SER A 629 -9.30 -33.68 7.04
C SER A 629 -9.17 -33.37 8.54
N SER A 630 -9.98 -32.45 9.03
CA SER A 630 -10.02 -32.09 10.44
C SER A 630 -11.25 -32.65 11.14
N ILE A 631 -11.09 -32.98 12.44
CA ILE A 631 -12.17 -33.43 13.30
C ILE A 631 -12.46 -32.31 14.31
N GLY A 632 -13.72 -31.95 14.42
CA GLY A 632 -14.23 -30.97 15.39
C GLY A 632 -15.24 -31.57 16.35
N THR A 633 -15.56 -30.83 17.39
CA THR A 633 -16.63 -31.21 18.31
C THR A 633 -17.99 -30.77 17.79
N THR A 634 -18.99 -31.60 18.00
CA THR A 634 -20.39 -31.26 17.75
C THR A 634 -21.21 -31.64 18.97
N THR A 635 -22.38 -31.06 19.13
CA THR A 635 -23.30 -31.41 20.21
C THR A 635 -24.59 -32.02 19.65
N TYR A 636 -25.06 -33.08 20.29
CA TYR A 636 -26.35 -33.69 19.98
C TYR A 636 -27.19 -33.79 21.24
N VAL A 637 -28.50 -33.75 21.08
CA VAL A 637 -29.44 -33.88 22.19
C VAL A 637 -30.06 -35.28 22.15
N PHE A 638 -29.90 -36.06 23.22
CA PHE A 638 -30.50 -37.36 23.38
C PHE A 638 -31.58 -37.30 24.46
N GLY A 639 -32.68 -38.07 24.23
CA GLY A 639 -33.73 -38.27 25.23
C GLY A 639 -34.82 -37.21 25.33
N GLY A 640 -35.85 -37.43 26.13
CA GLY A 640 -37.01 -36.53 26.31
C GLY A 640 -36.71 -35.26 27.15
N THR A 641 -35.65 -35.27 27.96
CA THR A 641 -35.09 -34.08 28.60
C THR A 641 -33.84 -33.65 27.81
N PRO A 642 -33.71 -32.36 27.42
CA PRO A 642 -32.58 -31.91 26.59
C PRO A 642 -31.24 -32.14 27.31
N ASN A 643 -30.58 -33.25 27.08
CA ASN A 643 -29.23 -33.53 27.54
C ASN A 643 -28.27 -33.39 26.38
N ARG A 644 -27.43 -32.35 26.43
CA ARG A 644 -26.39 -32.07 25.45
C ARG A 644 -25.23 -33.03 25.63
N ILE A 645 -25.00 -33.89 24.65
CA ILE A 645 -23.81 -34.77 24.63
C ILE A 645 -22.85 -34.24 23.56
N ILE A 646 -21.58 -34.09 23.95
CA ILE A 646 -20.50 -33.68 23.05
C ILE A 646 -20.02 -34.91 22.28
N GLY A 647 -20.04 -34.85 20.97
CA GLY A 647 -19.50 -35.84 20.05
C GLY A 647 -18.42 -35.26 19.17
N SER A 648 -17.89 -36.08 18.27
CA SER A 648 -16.90 -35.64 17.28
C SER A 648 -17.47 -35.87 15.87
N THR A 649 -17.17 -34.93 14.97
CA THR A 649 -17.52 -34.98 13.55
C THR A 649 -16.38 -34.47 12.70
N VAL A 650 -16.36 -34.80 11.42
CA VAL A 650 -15.44 -34.18 10.46
C VAL A 650 -15.84 -32.70 10.33
N SER A 651 -14.93 -31.80 10.67
CA SER A 651 -15.14 -30.36 10.63
C SER A 651 -14.53 -29.67 9.39
N GLY A 652 -13.69 -30.40 8.65
CA GLY A 652 -13.11 -29.93 7.39
C GLY A 652 -12.65 -31.09 6.53
N ILE A 653 -12.85 -30.97 5.22
CA ILE A 653 -12.44 -32.00 4.25
C ILE A 653 -11.10 -31.58 3.65
N GLY A 654 -10.09 -32.44 3.79
CA GLY A 654 -8.78 -32.25 3.19
C GLY A 654 -8.72 -32.81 1.76
N ASN A 655 -7.84 -32.20 0.95
CA ASN A 655 -7.57 -32.65 -0.42
C ASN A 655 -6.07 -32.94 -0.57
N THR A 656 -5.72 -34.23 -0.56
CA THR A 656 -4.32 -34.69 -0.70
C THR A 656 -3.71 -34.40 -2.08
N ASN A 657 -4.55 -34.13 -3.11
CA ASN A 657 -4.11 -33.82 -4.47
C ASN A 657 -3.79 -32.35 -4.71
N LEU A 658 -3.95 -31.50 -3.67
CA LEU A 658 -3.61 -30.08 -3.78
C LEU A 658 -2.16 -29.90 -4.23
N LYS A 659 -1.98 -29.07 -5.25
CA LYS A 659 -0.70 -28.65 -5.80
C LYS A 659 -0.58 -27.14 -5.78
N TRP A 660 0.60 -26.65 -6.10
CA TRP A 660 0.91 -25.24 -6.17
C TRP A 660 0.07 -24.52 -7.24
N GLU A 661 -0.49 -23.37 -6.89
CA GLU A 661 -0.90 -22.39 -7.88
C GLU A 661 0.35 -21.74 -8.46
N THR A 662 0.40 -21.54 -9.77
CA THR A 662 1.55 -20.94 -10.46
C THR A 662 1.11 -19.72 -11.26
N VAL A 663 1.89 -18.65 -11.20
CA VAL A 663 1.71 -17.45 -12.03
C VAL A 663 2.83 -17.39 -13.05
N GLU A 664 2.48 -17.41 -14.31
CA GLU A 664 3.36 -17.24 -15.46
C GLU A 664 3.27 -15.77 -15.91
N ASP A 665 4.40 -15.14 -16.13
CA ASP A 665 4.52 -13.71 -16.43
C ASP A 665 5.44 -13.47 -17.62
N TRP A 666 4.96 -12.69 -18.59
CA TRP A 666 5.69 -12.15 -19.73
C TRP A 666 5.79 -10.63 -19.62
N ASN A 667 6.97 -10.08 -19.85
CA ASN A 667 7.20 -8.65 -19.86
C ASN A 667 8.09 -8.26 -21.02
N VAL A 668 7.73 -7.18 -21.72
CA VAL A 668 8.57 -6.50 -22.73
C VAL A 668 8.65 -5.03 -22.35
N GLY A 669 9.86 -4.47 -22.29
CA GLY A 669 10.10 -3.12 -21.84
C GLY A 669 11.11 -2.36 -22.71
N LEU A 670 10.98 -1.03 -22.69
CA LEU A 670 11.85 -0.08 -23.36
C LEU A 670 12.25 1.02 -22.37
N ASP A 671 13.55 1.23 -22.21
CA ASP A 671 14.11 2.33 -21.43
C ASP A 671 14.82 3.28 -22.37
N LEU A 672 14.47 4.58 -22.29
CA LEU A 672 15.07 5.65 -23.06
C LEU A 672 15.60 6.74 -22.15
N ALA A 673 16.80 7.26 -22.45
CA ALA A 673 17.32 8.48 -21.87
C ALA A 673 17.75 9.42 -23.00
N LEU A 674 17.33 10.67 -22.93
CA LEU A 674 17.52 11.69 -23.95
C LEU A 674 17.99 13.01 -23.33
N LEU A 675 18.58 13.86 -24.16
CA LEU A 675 18.92 15.25 -23.82
C LEU A 675 19.83 15.36 -22.58
N GLN A 676 20.93 14.57 -22.57
CA GLN A 676 21.85 14.47 -21.43
C GLN A 676 21.14 13.91 -20.17
N SER A 677 20.30 12.87 -20.38
CA SER A 677 19.51 12.18 -19.37
C SER A 677 18.51 13.07 -18.60
N ARG A 678 18.19 14.27 -19.12
CA ARG A 678 17.14 15.14 -18.56
C ARG A 678 15.76 14.55 -18.78
N LEU A 679 15.52 13.89 -19.92
CA LEU A 679 14.29 13.18 -20.21
C LEU A 679 14.55 11.67 -20.14
N LYS A 680 13.85 10.99 -19.23
CA LYS A 680 13.86 9.52 -19.11
C LYS A 680 12.45 9.00 -19.36
N ILE A 681 12.32 7.99 -20.22
CA ILE A 681 11.05 7.34 -20.54
C ILE A 681 11.22 5.85 -20.32
N THR A 682 10.28 5.24 -19.59
CA THR A 682 10.18 3.79 -19.42
C THR A 682 8.81 3.34 -19.90
N ALA A 683 8.76 2.33 -20.76
CA ALA A 683 7.50 1.74 -21.23
C ALA A 683 7.57 0.23 -21.08
N ASP A 684 6.54 -0.37 -20.50
CA ASP A 684 6.43 -1.81 -20.30
C ASP A 684 5.06 -2.30 -20.79
N TYR A 685 5.02 -3.48 -21.42
CA TYR A 685 3.83 -4.28 -21.61
C TYR A 685 4.01 -5.61 -20.89
N PHE A 686 2.98 -6.04 -20.18
CA PHE A 686 3.04 -7.28 -19.40
C PHE A 686 1.76 -8.12 -19.56
N GLU A 687 1.92 -9.41 -19.35
CA GLU A 687 0.84 -10.38 -19.27
C GLU A 687 1.17 -11.40 -18.18
N LYS A 688 0.29 -11.51 -17.19
CA LYS A 688 0.35 -12.49 -16.11
C LYS A 688 -0.81 -13.45 -16.21
N THR A 689 -0.56 -14.75 -16.09
CA THR A 689 -1.59 -15.78 -16.08
C THR A 689 -1.38 -16.71 -14.91
N SER A 690 -2.37 -16.84 -14.02
CA SER A 690 -2.37 -17.88 -13.01
C SER A 690 -2.89 -19.19 -13.60
N HIS A 691 -2.26 -20.28 -13.22
CA HIS A 691 -2.64 -21.63 -13.56
C HIS A 691 -2.88 -22.43 -12.29
N ASP A 692 -3.82 -23.35 -12.32
CA ASP A 692 -4.14 -24.19 -11.17
C ASP A 692 -4.49 -23.36 -9.92
N MET A 693 -5.20 -22.23 -10.12
CA MET A 693 -5.56 -21.31 -9.04
C MET A 693 -6.34 -22.07 -7.96
N LEU A 694 -5.91 -21.89 -6.73
CA LEU A 694 -6.51 -22.52 -5.56
C LEU A 694 -7.82 -21.82 -5.20
N MET A 695 -8.90 -22.58 -5.10
CA MET A 695 -10.22 -22.07 -4.75
C MET A 695 -10.92 -23.00 -3.77
N LYS A 696 -11.77 -22.44 -2.92
CA LYS A 696 -12.68 -23.23 -2.09
C LYS A 696 -13.88 -23.65 -2.93
N LYS A 697 -14.19 -24.94 -2.90
CA LYS A 697 -15.34 -25.54 -3.57
C LYS A 697 -16.33 -26.04 -2.54
N ASP A 698 -17.60 -25.72 -2.76
CA ASP A 698 -18.67 -26.26 -1.93
C ASP A 698 -18.82 -27.76 -2.15
N ASN A 699 -18.88 -28.49 -1.06
CA ASN A 699 -19.12 -29.91 -1.14
C ASN A 699 -20.62 -30.20 -1.36
N LEU A 700 -20.90 -31.36 -1.90
CA LEU A 700 -22.28 -31.82 -2.09
C LEU A 700 -23.00 -31.93 -0.74
N LEU A 701 -24.16 -31.29 -0.59
CA LEU A 701 -24.98 -31.32 0.63
C LEU A 701 -25.33 -32.72 1.10
N ILE A 702 -25.40 -33.69 0.17
CA ILE A 702 -25.67 -35.09 0.47
C ILE A 702 -24.58 -35.73 1.37
N LEU A 703 -23.40 -35.13 1.45
CA LEU A 703 -22.34 -35.60 2.35
C LEU A 703 -22.59 -35.25 3.81
N GLY A 704 -23.64 -34.45 4.13
CA GLY A 704 -24.08 -34.15 5.49
C GLY A 704 -23.19 -33.12 6.22
N TYR A 705 -22.30 -32.40 5.53
CA TYR A 705 -21.48 -31.35 6.13
C TYR A 705 -22.27 -30.05 6.22
N PRO A 706 -22.11 -29.26 7.30
CA PRO A 706 -22.69 -27.93 7.38
C PRO A 706 -22.18 -27.03 6.24
N MET A 707 -23.05 -26.20 5.64
CA MET A 707 -22.71 -25.33 4.51
C MET A 707 -21.49 -24.42 4.79
N TRP A 708 -21.33 -23.96 6.01
CA TRP A 708 -20.21 -23.08 6.41
C TRP A 708 -18.87 -23.80 6.64
N ASN A 709 -18.85 -25.14 6.76
CA ASN A 709 -17.62 -25.94 6.91
C ASN A 709 -17.45 -26.97 5.80
N GLY A 710 -18.38 -27.00 4.82
CA GLY A 710 -18.40 -27.97 3.75
C GLY A 710 -17.59 -27.60 2.52
N GLN A 711 -16.59 -26.70 2.65
CA GLN A 711 -15.76 -26.29 1.53
C GLN A 711 -14.40 -27.00 1.53
N MET A 712 -13.97 -27.45 0.37
CA MET A 712 -12.68 -28.09 0.15
C MET A 712 -11.83 -27.26 -0.82
N TRP A 713 -10.53 -27.14 -0.56
CA TRP A 713 -9.60 -26.52 -1.49
C TRP A 713 -9.38 -27.40 -2.72
N GLU A 714 -9.45 -26.79 -3.92
CA GLU A 714 -9.14 -27.41 -5.20
C GLU A 714 -8.33 -26.48 -6.12
N ASN A 715 -7.55 -27.08 -7.04
CA ASN A 715 -6.85 -26.36 -8.11
C ASN A 715 -7.74 -26.33 -9.37
N VAL A 716 -8.62 -25.34 -9.45
CA VAL A 716 -9.66 -25.31 -10.52
C VAL A 716 -9.67 -24.01 -11.32
N GLY A 717 -9.14 -22.92 -10.75
CA GLY A 717 -9.25 -21.61 -11.34
C GLY A 717 -8.12 -21.24 -12.29
N LYS A 718 -8.36 -20.19 -13.11
CA LYS A 718 -7.38 -19.54 -13.96
C LYS A 718 -7.75 -18.07 -14.11
N MET A 719 -6.80 -17.19 -13.85
CA MET A 719 -6.94 -15.74 -13.99
C MET A 719 -5.89 -15.19 -14.94
N LYS A 720 -6.21 -14.10 -15.62
CA LYS A 720 -5.28 -13.35 -16.46
C LYS A 720 -5.31 -11.87 -16.09
N ALA A 721 -4.13 -11.26 -16.00
CA ALA A 721 -3.97 -9.81 -15.92
C ALA A 721 -3.00 -9.35 -17.00
N SER A 722 -3.35 -8.30 -17.74
CA SER A 722 -2.48 -7.71 -18.78
C SER A 722 -2.59 -6.21 -18.78
N GLY A 723 -1.55 -5.52 -19.22
CA GLY A 723 -1.56 -4.07 -19.23
C GLY A 723 -0.29 -3.45 -19.77
N TRP A 724 -0.31 -2.12 -19.84
CA TRP A 724 0.85 -1.32 -20.18
C TRP A 724 1.15 -0.28 -19.11
N GLU A 725 2.40 0.10 -19.01
CA GLU A 725 2.94 1.10 -18.09
C GLU A 725 3.81 2.08 -18.86
N LEU A 726 3.68 3.37 -18.56
CA LEU A 726 4.50 4.44 -19.12
C LEU A 726 4.94 5.40 -18.02
N GLY A 727 6.25 5.53 -17.85
CA GLY A 727 6.87 6.51 -16.94
C GLY A 727 7.66 7.53 -17.74
N ILE A 728 7.40 8.81 -17.51
CA ILE A 728 8.10 9.93 -18.13
C ILE A 728 8.66 10.80 -17.01
N ASN A 729 9.97 11.03 -16.99
CA ASN A 729 10.62 11.86 -15.98
C ASN A 729 11.49 12.91 -16.67
N TRP A 730 11.20 14.16 -16.41
CA TRP A 730 12.00 15.31 -16.80
C TRP A 730 12.64 15.93 -15.58
N ASN A 731 13.96 16.12 -15.58
CA ASN A 731 14.68 16.87 -14.56
C ASN A 731 15.65 17.82 -15.24
N ASP A 732 15.64 19.08 -14.81
CA ASP A 732 16.53 20.09 -15.38
C ASP A 732 16.92 21.13 -14.33
N GLN A 733 17.93 21.94 -14.64
CA GLN A 733 18.41 23.01 -13.80
C GLN A 733 18.70 24.26 -14.66
N ILE A 734 18.17 25.41 -14.24
CA ILE A 734 18.42 26.72 -14.82
C ILE A 734 19.03 27.60 -13.73
N GLN A 735 20.36 27.78 -13.79
CA GLN A 735 21.12 28.47 -12.73
C GLN A 735 20.88 27.81 -11.36
N ASP A 736 20.36 28.59 -10.37
CA ASP A 736 20.05 28.10 -9.02
C ASP A 736 18.65 27.42 -8.93
N PHE A 737 17.87 27.42 -10.01
CA PHE A 737 16.53 26.83 -10.03
C PHE A 737 16.59 25.40 -10.58
N THR A 738 16.27 24.41 -9.75
CA THR A 738 16.12 23.01 -10.16
C THR A 738 14.65 22.64 -10.19
N TYR A 739 14.23 21.89 -11.20
CA TYR A 739 12.86 21.42 -11.31
C TYR A 739 12.77 20.04 -11.94
N GLY A 740 11.72 19.32 -11.59
CA GLY A 740 11.42 18.00 -12.14
C GLY A 740 9.93 17.78 -12.31
N VAL A 741 9.58 17.04 -13.35
CA VAL A 741 8.21 16.61 -13.67
C VAL A 741 8.26 15.12 -13.94
N GLY A 742 7.51 14.34 -13.15
CA GLY A 742 7.32 12.90 -13.33
C GLY A 742 5.87 12.61 -13.68
N LEU A 743 5.62 11.85 -14.75
CA LEU A 743 4.31 11.38 -15.15
C LEU A 743 4.33 9.85 -15.20
N ASN A 744 3.43 9.21 -14.47
CA ASN A 744 3.22 7.77 -14.44
C ASN A 744 1.82 7.46 -14.96
N LEU A 745 1.73 6.66 -16.02
CA LEU A 745 0.48 6.20 -16.60
C LEU A 745 0.47 4.68 -16.58
N SER A 746 -0.66 4.07 -16.26
CA SER A 746 -0.82 2.62 -16.35
C SER A 746 -2.26 2.22 -16.59
N GLN A 747 -2.43 1.18 -17.41
CA GLN A 747 -3.69 0.49 -17.65
C GLN A 747 -3.50 -0.98 -17.29
N VAL A 748 -4.44 -1.53 -16.52
CA VAL A 748 -4.43 -2.94 -16.12
C VAL A 748 -5.82 -3.52 -16.30
N LYS A 749 -5.93 -4.62 -17.02
CA LYS A 749 -7.16 -5.39 -17.21
C LYS A 749 -7.00 -6.77 -16.60
N ASN A 750 -7.95 -7.17 -15.78
CA ASN A 750 -8.02 -8.53 -15.25
C ASN A 750 -9.17 -9.30 -15.91
N LYS A 751 -9.02 -10.63 -15.99
CA LYS A 751 -10.02 -11.53 -16.59
C LYS A 751 -10.02 -12.86 -15.86
N ALA A 752 -11.19 -13.28 -15.39
CA ALA A 752 -11.42 -14.65 -14.94
C ALA A 752 -11.50 -15.56 -16.17
N VAL A 753 -10.51 -16.43 -16.37
CA VAL A 753 -10.46 -17.34 -17.53
C VAL A 753 -11.20 -18.63 -17.20
N LYS A 754 -11.08 -19.08 -15.94
CA LYS A 754 -11.78 -20.24 -15.40
C LYS A 754 -12.03 -20.05 -13.91
N LEU A 755 -13.23 -20.37 -13.46
CA LEU A 755 -13.66 -20.33 -12.08
C LEU A 755 -14.16 -21.73 -11.64
N ASN A 756 -14.57 -21.84 -10.39
CA ASN A 756 -15.20 -23.02 -9.84
C ASN A 756 -16.74 -22.86 -9.87
N GLY A 757 -17.38 -23.39 -10.90
CA GLY A 757 -18.79 -23.16 -11.18
C GLY A 757 -19.00 -21.99 -12.12
N ASP A 758 -20.25 -21.72 -12.49
CA ASP A 758 -20.58 -20.69 -13.48
C ASP A 758 -20.29 -19.29 -12.98
N TYR A 759 -20.60 -19.02 -11.71
CA TYR A 759 -20.51 -17.68 -11.11
C TYR A 759 -20.10 -17.71 -9.64
N ILE A 760 -19.37 -16.65 -9.19
CA ILE A 760 -19.17 -16.35 -7.78
C ILE A 760 -19.94 -15.07 -7.48
N TRP A 761 -20.99 -15.16 -6.69
CA TRP A 761 -21.83 -14.05 -6.27
C TRP A 761 -21.31 -13.42 -4.98
N THR A 762 -21.17 -12.08 -4.95
CA THR A 762 -20.72 -11.34 -3.78
C THR A 762 -21.45 -9.99 -3.67
N GLY A 763 -21.30 -9.28 -2.55
CA GLY A 763 -21.91 -7.97 -2.35
C GLY A 763 -23.40 -8.03 -2.11
N GLY A 764 -23.85 -8.62 -1.00
CA GLY A 764 -25.28 -8.72 -0.65
C GLY A 764 -25.98 -7.38 -0.60
N PHE A 765 -27.19 -7.30 -1.22
CA PHE A 765 -28.05 -6.12 -1.25
C PHE A 765 -29.53 -6.52 -1.32
N SER A 766 -30.30 -6.23 -0.25
CA SER A 766 -31.74 -6.49 -0.18
C SER A 766 -32.17 -7.93 -0.58
N GLY A 767 -31.37 -8.94 -0.26
CA GLY A 767 -31.63 -10.34 -0.60
C GLY A 767 -31.08 -10.79 -1.96
N ASP A 768 -30.41 -9.90 -2.70
CA ASP A 768 -29.75 -10.15 -3.97
C ASP A 768 -28.23 -9.85 -3.88
N TYR A 769 -27.48 -10.03 -4.97
CA TYR A 769 -26.07 -9.79 -5.06
C TYR A 769 -25.77 -8.68 -6.08
N ILE A 770 -24.86 -7.77 -5.72
CA ILE A 770 -24.41 -6.66 -6.58
C ILE A 770 -23.41 -7.16 -7.63
N VAL A 771 -22.55 -8.10 -7.25
CA VAL A 771 -21.41 -8.53 -8.07
C VAL A 771 -21.62 -9.94 -8.59
N ARG A 772 -21.37 -10.11 -9.87
CA ARG A 772 -21.20 -11.42 -10.54
C ARG A 772 -19.76 -11.55 -11.05
N ASN A 773 -19.01 -12.48 -10.46
CA ASN A 773 -17.71 -12.85 -11.01
C ASN A 773 -17.92 -14.07 -11.92
N ALA A 774 -17.72 -13.92 -13.22
CA ALA A 774 -18.02 -14.94 -14.24
C ALA A 774 -16.78 -15.25 -15.10
N GLU A 775 -16.76 -16.46 -15.68
CA GLU A 775 -15.74 -16.83 -16.67
C GLU A 775 -15.83 -15.91 -17.90
N GLY A 776 -14.68 -15.47 -18.39
CA GLY A 776 -14.59 -14.58 -19.54
C GLY A 776 -14.67 -13.09 -19.21
N GLU A 777 -14.96 -12.73 -17.96
CA GLU A 777 -15.23 -11.37 -17.52
C GLU A 777 -14.14 -10.85 -16.55
N SER A 778 -14.15 -9.53 -16.26
CA SER A 778 -13.38 -8.92 -15.18
C SER A 778 -13.97 -9.34 -13.84
N LEU A 779 -13.13 -9.38 -12.77
CA LEU A 779 -13.68 -9.56 -11.42
C LEU A 779 -14.48 -8.34 -10.98
N SER A 780 -15.34 -8.54 -10.00
CA SER A 780 -16.14 -7.50 -9.32
C SER A 780 -17.07 -6.70 -10.23
N GLN A 781 -17.45 -7.23 -11.39
CA GLN A 781 -18.41 -6.54 -12.26
C GLN A 781 -19.78 -6.48 -11.61
N PHE A 782 -20.39 -5.28 -11.61
CA PHE A 782 -21.73 -5.08 -11.11
C PHE A 782 -22.74 -5.69 -12.07
N TRP A 783 -23.67 -6.45 -11.52
CA TRP A 783 -24.68 -7.19 -12.27
C TRP A 783 -26.07 -6.85 -11.78
N GLY A 784 -26.89 -6.23 -12.61
CA GLY A 784 -28.19 -5.75 -12.21
C GLY A 784 -29.06 -5.31 -13.38
N TYR A 785 -30.18 -4.69 -13.04
CA TYR A 785 -31.15 -4.18 -14.00
C TYR A 785 -30.70 -2.85 -14.60
N LYS A 786 -31.05 -2.64 -15.86
CA LYS A 786 -31.01 -1.32 -16.50
C LYS A 786 -32.27 -0.53 -16.21
N THR A 787 -32.11 0.79 -16.05
CA THR A 787 -33.23 1.72 -15.88
C THR A 787 -33.34 2.64 -17.10
N ALA A 788 -34.59 3.08 -17.40
CA ALA A 788 -34.90 3.99 -18.48
C ALA A 788 -35.54 5.29 -17.97
N GLY A 789 -35.06 5.77 -16.77
CA GLY A 789 -35.57 6.96 -16.11
C GLY A 789 -36.73 6.68 -15.16
N ILE A 790 -37.52 7.70 -14.89
CA ILE A 790 -38.65 7.73 -13.92
C ILE A 790 -39.94 7.92 -14.67
N PHE A 791 -40.98 7.15 -14.36
CA PHE A 791 -42.32 7.37 -14.90
C PHE A 791 -42.86 8.73 -14.47
N GLN A 792 -43.25 9.58 -15.41
CA GLN A 792 -43.69 10.94 -15.11
C GLN A 792 -45.19 11.07 -14.81
N ASN A 793 -46.00 10.17 -15.35
CA ASN A 793 -47.46 10.23 -15.23
C ASN A 793 -48.09 8.84 -15.40
N GLU A 794 -49.39 8.75 -15.08
CA GLU A 794 -50.19 7.54 -15.20
C GLU A 794 -50.27 6.98 -16.65
N THR A 795 -50.18 7.83 -17.67
CA THR A 795 -50.21 7.38 -19.06
C THR A 795 -48.98 6.60 -19.40
N GLU A 796 -47.79 7.06 -18.97
CA GLU A 796 -46.55 6.36 -19.15
C GLU A 796 -46.54 5.00 -18.46
N VAL A 797 -47.04 4.92 -17.22
CA VAL A 797 -47.13 3.65 -16.47
C VAL A 797 -48.05 2.68 -17.21
N LYS A 798 -49.23 3.13 -17.62
CA LYS A 798 -50.26 2.28 -18.32
C LYS A 798 -49.82 1.86 -19.71
N SER A 799 -49.03 2.65 -20.40
CA SER A 799 -48.52 2.34 -21.74
C SER A 799 -47.27 1.44 -21.74
N TYR A 800 -46.70 1.20 -20.55
CA TYR A 800 -45.51 0.33 -20.43
C TYR A 800 -45.93 -1.14 -20.33
N THR A 801 -46.21 -1.74 -21.52
CA THR A 801 -46.82 -3.06 -21.66
C THR A 801 -45.99 -3.93 -22.62
N ASN A 802 -46.16 -5.24 -22.50
CA ASN A 802 -45.64 -6.21 -23.46
C ASN A 802 -46.51 -6.26 -24.73
N GLU A 803 -46.19 -7.14 -25.70
CA GLU A 803 -46.93 -7.33 -26.96
C GLU A 803 -48.40 -7.75 -26.76
N HIS A 804 -48.71 -8.34 -25.61
CA HIS A 804 -50.06 -8.78 -25.27
C HIS A 804 -50.89 -7.70 -24.52
N GLY A 805 -50.32 -6.51 -24.30
CA GLY A 805 -50.94 -5.40 -23.57
C GLY A 805 -50.91 -5.58 -22.03
N GLU A 806 -50.10 -6.52 -21.52
CA GLU A 806 -49.93 -6.73 -20.10
C GLU A 806 -48.84 -5.80 -19.56
N SER A 807 -49.01 -5.25 -18.36
CA SER A 807 -48.04 -4.32 -17.76
C SER A 807 -46.73 -5.01 -17.42
N LEU A 808 -45.58 -4.49 -17.91
CA LEU A 808 -44.24 -4.94 -17.56
C LEU A 808 -43.87 -4.65 -16.10
N GLN A 809 -44.47 -3.60 -15.49
CA GLN A 809 -44.28 -3.23 -14.07
C GLN A 809 -45.64 -2.98 -13.40
N PRO A 810 -46.39 -4.01 -13.01
CA PRO A 810 -47.79 -3.87 -12.52
C PRO A 810 -47.89 -3.10 -11.20
N ASN A 811 -46.79 -3.01 -10.42
CA ASN A 811 -46.76 -2.28 -9.15
C ASN A 811 -46.24 -0.84 -9.29
N ALA A 812 -45.86 -0.41 -10.48
CA ALA A 812 -45.30 0.91 -10.71
C ALA A 812 -46.36 1.99 -10.61
N LYS A 813 -45.95 3.13 -10.13
CA LYS A 813 -46.73 4.39 -10.03
C LYS A 813 -45.95 5.54 -10.66
N PRO A 814 -46.56 6.66 -11.01
CA PRO A 814 -45.84 7.86 -11.36
C PRO A 814 -44.77 8.19 -10.30
N GLY A 815 -43.56 8.48 -10.72
CA GLY A 815 -42.39 8.70 -9.87
C GLY A 815 -41.56 7.48 -9.56
N ASP A 816 -41.95 6.29 -10.01
CA ASP A 816 -41.13 5.07 -9.85
C ASP A 816 -40.13 4.89 -11.01
N LEU A 817 -39.04 4.17 -10.75
CA LEU A 817 -38.08 3.79 -11.78
C LEU A 817 -38.72 2.89 -12.83
N ARG A 818 -38.40 3.15 -14.08
CA ARG A 818 -38.72 2.28 -15.21
C ARG A 818 -37.56 1.34 -15.49
N PHE A 819 -37.73 0.07 -15.17
CA PHE A 819 -36.76 -0.98 -15.47
C PHE A 819 -36.98 -1.45 -16.92
N VAL A 820 -35.91 -1.93 -17.56
CA VAL A 820 -35.91 -2.35 -18.96
C VAL A 820 -36.09 -3.86 -19.05
N ASP A 821 -37.09 -4.34 -19.83
CA ASP A 821 -37.17 -5.70 -20.34
C ASP A 821 -36.07 -5.83 -21.42
N LEU A 822 -34.92 -6.42 -21.04
CA LEU A 822 -33.71 -6.41 -21.87
C LEU A 822 -33.73 -7.51 -22.92
N ASN A 823 -34.36 -8.67 -22.60
CA ASN A 823 -34.48 -9.82 -23.48
C ASN A 823 -35.72 -9.78 -24.35
N ASN A 824 -36.65 -8.84 -24.11
CA ASN A 824 -37.95 -8.65 -24.79
C ASN A 824 -38.86 -9.88 -24.69
N ASP A 825 -38.88 -10.58 -23.55
CA ASP A 825 -39.76 -11.73 -23.32
C ASP A 825 -41.13 -11.32 -22.71
N GLY A 826 -41.29 -10.03 -22.40
CA GLY A 826 -42.51 -9.44 -21.89
C GLY A 826 -42.64 -9.52 -20.38
N VAL A 827 -41.59 -9.87 -19.63
CA VAL A 827 -41.54 -9.94 -18.20
C VAL A 827 -40.20 -9.38 -17.69
N ILE A 828 -40.21 -8.50 -16.70
CA ILE A 828 -38.98 -7.99 -16.07
C ILE A 828 -38.56 -8.90 -14.90
N ASP A 829 -37.65 -9.81 -15.15
CA ASP A 829 -37.14 -10.79 -14.18
C ASP A 829 -35.60 -10.88 -14.13
N SER A 830 -35.06 -11.95 -13.51
CA SER A 830 -33.60 -12.13 -13.40
C SER A 830 -32.85 -12.25 -14.72
N ASN A 831 -33.57 -12.56 -15.83
CA ASN A 831 -32.98 -12.71 -17.17
C ASN A 831 -32.71 -11.35 -17.82
N ASP A 832 -33.28 -10.26 -17.30
CA ASP A 832 -33.03 -8.88 -17.74
C ASP A 832 -31.83 -8.23 -17.08
N LYS A 833 -31.17 -8.94 -16.16
CA LYS A 833 -29.96 -8.43 -15.54
C LYS A 833 -28.79 -8.47 -16.51
N THR A 834 -27.94 -7.46 -16.45
CA THR A 834 -26.76 -7.30 -17.28
C THR A 834 -25.60 -6.63 -16.52
N HIS A 835 -24.49 -6.45 -17.18
CA HIS A 835 -23.40 -5.62 -16.66
C HIS A 835 -23.85 -4.16 -16.56
N ILE A 836 -23.74 -3.60 -15.37
CA ILE A 836 -24.12 -2.23 -15.06
C ILE A 836 -22.95 -1.36 -14.60
N GLY A 837 -21.76 -1.92 -14.39
CA GLY A 837 -20.55 -1.18 -14.03
C GLY A 837 -19.33 -2.06 -13.76
N ASN A 838 -18.14 -1.42 -13.78
CA ASN A 838 -16.85 -2.06 -13.53
C ASN A 838 -16.02 -1.22 -12.54
N PRO A 839 -15.60 -1.76 -11.39
CA PRO A 839 -14.85 -1.00 -10.39
C PRO A 839 -13.36 -0.83 -10.68
N PHE A 840 -12.79 -1.58 -11.64
CA PHE A 840 -11.37 -1.46 -11.97
C PHE A 840 -11.15 -0.33 -12.98
N PRO A 841 -10.17 0.58 -12.73
CA PRO A 841 -9.94 1.72 -13.58
C PRO A 841 -9.36 1.33 -14.94
N ASP A 842 -9.79 2.04 -15.98
CA ASP A 842 -9.20 1.96 -17.32
C ASP A 842 -7.85 2.67 -17.38
N LEU A 843 -7.64 3.71 -16.56
CA LEU A 843 -6.40 4.46 -16.51
C LEU A 843 -6.09 4.92 -15.09
N MET A 844 -4.85 4.70 -14.66
CA MET A 844 -4.26 5.27 -13.45
C MET A 844 -3.21 6.31 -13.84
N VAL A 845 -3.24 7.47 -13.16
CA VAL A 845 -2.37 8.62 -13.44
C VAL A 845 -1.68 9.07 -12.16
N GLY A 846 -0.34 9.16 -12.19
CA GLY A 846 0.46 9.81 -11.15
C GLY A 846 1.22 10.97 -11.74
N LEU A 847 1.08 12.18 -11.19
CA LEU A 847 1.84 13.37 -11.58
C LEU A 847 2.63 13.88 -10.38
N ASN A 848 3.94 14.00 -10.55
CA ASN A 848 4.88 14.40 -9.51
C ASN A 848 5.65 15.63 -9.97
N LEU A 849 5.56 16.71 -9.23
CA LEU A 849 6.24 17.97 -9.49
C LEU A 849 7.19 18.28 -8.34
N ASN A 850 8.41 18.69 -8.64
CA ASN A 850 9.35 19.19 -7.65
C ASN A 850 10.12 20.38 -8.20
N ALA A 851 10.42 21.34 -7.32
CA ALA A 851 11.23 22.50 -7.64
C ALA A 851 12.03 22.93 -6.40
N ALA A 852 13.23 23.52 -6.63
CA ALA A 852 14.00 24.13 -5.55
C ALA A 852 14.71 25.39 -6.04
N TYR A 853 14.75 26.43 -5.18
CA TYR A 853 15.39 27.72 -5.45
C TYR A 853 15.86 28.38 -4.16
N LYS A 854 17.16 28.61 -4.02
CA LYS A 854 17.79 29.38 -2.92
C LYS A 854 17.27 29.01 -1.53
N GLY A 855 17.25 27.70 -1.21
CA GLY A 855 16.80 27.19 0.08
C GLY A 855 15.31 26.89 0.16
N PHE A 856 14.48 27.39 -0.74
CA PHE A 856 13.08 26.96 -0.89
C PHE A 856 13.00 25.67 -1.68
N ASP A 857 12.12 24.76 -1.28
CA ASP A 857 11.75 23.59 -2.03
C ASP A 857 10.22 23.42 -2.09
N LEU A 858 9.73 22.92 -3.22
CA LEU A 858 8.32 22.62 -3.49
C LEU A 858 8.21 21.17 -3.95
N VAL A 859 7.26 20.46 -3.41
CA VAL A 859 6.85 19.12 -3.89
C VAL A 859 5.34 19.10 -4.03
N ALA A 860 4.84 18.62 -5.19
CA ALA A 860 3.42 18.40 -5.39
C ALA A 860 3.20 17.05 -6.08
N ASN A 861 2.43 16.17 -5.43
CA ASN A 861 2.10 14.84 -5.92
C ASN A 861 0.60 14.72 -6.13
N PHE A 862 0.22 14.23 -7.29
CA PHE A 862 -1.17 14.00 -7.66
C PHE A 862 -1.35 12.54 -8.06
N TYR A 863 -2.52 12.02 -7.77
CA TYR A 863 -2.92 10.68 -8.17
C TYR A 863 -4.40 10.66 -8.56
N GLY A 864 -4.73 9.86 -9.56
CA GLY A 864 -6.11 9.68 -9.99
C GLY A 864 -6.34 8.35 -10.68
N THR A 865 -7.58 7.91 -10.66
CA THR A 865 -8.11 6.77 -11.42
C THR A 865 -9.27 7.24 -12.27
N PHE A 866 -9.39 6.69 -13.48
CA PHE A 866 -10.41 7.08 -14.45
C PHE A 866 -11.04 5.85 -15.10
N GLY A 867 -12.35 5.92 -15.38
CA GLY A 867 -13.12 4.86 -16.02
C GLY A 867 -13.46 3.70 -15.10
N ASN A 868 -13.46 3.93 -13.79
CA ASN A 868 -13.97 2.99 -12.82
C ASN A 868 -15.32 3.45 -12.26
N ASP A 869 -16.20 2.49 -11.97
CA ASP A 869 -17.51 2.72 -11.40
C ASP A 869 -17.54 2.37 -9.90
N ILE A 870 -18.44 3.00 -9.16
CA ILE A 870 -18.75 2.69 -7.76
C ILE A 870 -20.23 2.41 -7.64
N PHE A 871 -20.59 1.28 -7.02
CA PHE A 871 -21.94 1.01 -6.58
C PHE A 871 -22.18 1.72 -5.24
N ASN A 872 -22.85 2.86 -5.29
CA ASN A 872 -23.09 3.73 -4.14
C ASN A 872 -24.35 3.30 -3.38
N LYS A 873 -24.21 2.44 -2.38
CA LYS A 873 -25.35 2.03 -1.51
C LYS A 873 -25.99 3.21 -0.77
N ASN A 874 -25.25 4.32 -0.58
CA ASN A 874 -25.74 5.49 0.12
C ASN A 874 -26.80 6.28 -0.67
N ILE A 875 -26.99 6.01 -1.98
CA ILE A 875 -28.13 6.53 -2.76
C ILE A 875 -29.47 6.15 -2.11
N GLY A 876 -29.55 4.98 -1.49
CA GLY A 876 -30.73 4.57 -0.71
C GLY A 876 -31.15 5.56 0.40
N ARG A 877 -30.23 6.44 0.85
CA ARG A 877 -30.55 7.48 1.82
C ARG A 877 -31.48 8.55 1.26
N TYR A 878 -31.57 8.74 -0.06
CA TYR A 878 -32.60 9.59 -0.66
C TYR A 878 -34.03 9.03 -0.54
N ALA A 879 -34.17 7.76 -0.19
CA ALA A 879 -35.47 7.16 0.11
C ALA A 879 -35.92 7.33 1.58
N GLY A 880 -35.00 7.59 2.49
CA GLY A 880 -35.23 7.49 3.92
C GLY A 880 -35.69 6.11 4.36
N THR A 881 -35.18 5.03 3.71
CA THR A 881 -35.57 3.65 3.99
C THR A 881 -35.45 3.35 5.47
N ASP A 882 -36.39 2.59 6.02
CA ASP A 882 -36.42 2.21 7.44
C ASP A 882 -36.36 3.39 8.42
N GLY A 883 -36.83 4.58 7.99
CA GLY A 883 -36.86 5.81 8.80
C GLY A 883 -35.47 6.43 9.03
N GLN A 884 -34.42 6.00 8.29
CA GLN A 884 -33.10 6.60 8.38
C GLN A 884 -33.09 8.05 7.90
N ASN A 885 -32.15 8.86 8.43
CA ASN A 885 -31.96 10.22 7.97
C ASN A 885 -31.57 10.24 6.49
N VAL A 886 -31.86 11.33 5.82
CA VAL A 886 -31.63 11.53 4.39
C VAL A 886 -30.58 12.62 4.14
N TYR A 887 -30.06 12.70 2.92
CA TYR A 887 -29.24 13.83 2.51
C TYR A 887 -30.06 15.13 2.47
N ALA A 888 -29.44 16.24 2.82
CA ALA A 888 -30.07 17.58 2.69
C ALA A 888 -30.46 17.84 1.24
N GLY A 889 -31.65 18.42 1.05
CA GLY A 889 -32.25 18.66 -0.25
C GLY A 889 -32.95 17.43 -0.86
N THR A 890 -33.10 16.33 -0.13
CA THR A 890 -33.79 15.12 -0.61
C THR A 890 -35.20 15.40 -1.05
N TYR A 891 -35.95 16.21 -0.29
CA TYR A 891 -37.32 16.54 -0.66
C TYR A 891 -37.41 17.19 -2.04
N ASP A 892 -36.51 18.11 -2.37
CA ASP A 892 -36.50 18.85 -3.64
C ASP A 892 -35.91 18.04 -4.80
N LYS A 893 -35.12 17.00 -4.52
CA LYS A 893 -34.47 16.11 -5.52
C LYS A 893 -35.35 14.91 -5.87
N THR A 894 -36.34 14.56 -5.07
CA THR A 894 -37.20 13.40 -5.31
C THR A 894 -38.43 13.78 -6.13
N TRP A 895 -38.91 12.81 -6.92
CA TRP A 895 -40.06 13.01 -7.78
C TRP A 895 -41.35 13.27 -6.97
N ARG A 896 -42.12 14.27 -7.40
CA ARG A 896 -43.48 14.63 -6.92
C ARG A 896 -44.30 15.17 -8.11
N THR A 897 -45.59 15.24 -7.96
CA THR A 897 -46.50 15.78 -9.00
C THR A 897 -46.19 17.24 -9.36
N ASP A 898 -45.64 18.02 -8.42
CA ASP A 898 -45.16 19.39 -8.60
C ASP A 898 -43.67 19.51 -8.89
N ASN A 899 -42.95 18.38 -8.93
CA ASN A 899 -41.50 18.28 -9.24
C ASN A 899 -41.28 17.11 -10.17
N THR A 900 -41.81 17.17 -11.37
CA THR A 900 -41.56 16.17 -12.42
C THR A 900 -40.16 16.36 -13.03
N GLY A 901 -39.53 15.31 -13.53
CA GLY A 901 -38.14 15.36 -14.01
C GLY A 901 -37.08 15.42 -12.91
N ALA A 902 -37.47 15.08 -11.68
CA ALA A 902 -36.56 14.96 -10.55
C ALA A 902 -35.49 13.85 -10.75
N GLU A 903 -34.42 14.00 -10.03
CA GLU A 903 -33.24 13.12 -10.13
C GLU A 903 -33.50 11.73 -9.51
N TYR A 904 -34.26 11.68 -8.40
CA TYR A 904 -34.56 10.48 -7.62
C TYR A 904 -36.03 10.11 -7.66
N PRO A 905 -36.34 8.79 -7.55
CA PRO A 905 -37.72 8.31 -7.51
C PRO A 905 -38.56 8.94 -6.40
N ARG A 906 -39.89 8.76 -6.51
CA ARG A 906 -40.82 9.21 -5.48
C ARG A 906 -40.51 8.59 -4.11
N LEU A 907 -40.74 9.32 -3.06
CA LEU A 907 -40.65 8.83 -1.70
C LEU A 907 -41.80 7.83 -1.43
N SER A 908 -41.49 6.67 -0.88
CA SER A 908 -42.45 5.60 -0.59
C SER A 908 -41.99 4.78 0.61
N VAL A 909 -42.92 4.44 1.51
CA VAL A 909 -42.61 3.53 2.62
C VAL A 909 -42.69 2.07 2.17
N ASN A 910 -43.58 1.76 1.25
CA ASN A 910 -43.80 0.39 0.76
C ASN A 910 -42.79 0.00 -0.33
N ASP A 911 -42.37 0.98 -1.13
CA ASP A 911 -41.47 0.78 -2.29
C ASP A 911 -41.85 -0.47 -3.13
N SER A 912 -43.17 -0.54 -3.50
CA SER A 912 -43.76 -1.72 -4.17
C SER A 912 -43.11 -2.01 -5.54
N ASN A 913 -42.54 -0.99 -6.19
CA ASN A 913 -41.78 -1.11 -7.43
C ASN A 913 -40.33 -1.56 -7.20
N MET A 914 -39.87 -1.61 -5.93
CA MET A 914 -38.52 -1.95 -5.52
C MET A 914 -37.43 -1.01 -6.08
N ASN A 915 -37.76 0.31 -6.17
CA ASN A 915 -36.86 1.34 -6.70
C ASN A 915 -35.48 1.33 -5.99
N TYR A 916 -35.49 1.17 -4.67
CA TYR A 916 -34.31 1.20 -3.81
C TYR A 916 -33.88 -0.18 -3.29
N LYS A 917 -34.52 -1.26 -3.77
CA LYS A 917 -34.25 -2.64 -3.34
C LYS A 917 -33.68 -3.52 -4.45
N ARG A 918 -33.92 -3.18 -5.74
CA ARG A 918 -33.35 -3.89 -6.88
C ARG A 918 -31.94 -3.40 -7.15
N VAL A 919 -31.01 -4.33 -7.36
CA VAL A 919 -29.67 -4.01 -7.88
C VAL A 919 -29.79 -3.48 -9.29
N SER A 920 -29.51 -2.20 -9.53
CA SER A 920 -29.66 -1.54 -10.83
C SER A 920 -28.59 -0.48 -11.07
N ASP A 921 -28.47 -0.03 -12.32
CA ASP A 921 -27.56 1.05 -12.74
C ASP A 921 -27.87 2.40 -12.07
N PHE A 922 -29.06 2.55 -11.48
CA PHE A 922 -29.43 3.70 -10.65
C PHE A 922 -28.45 3.93 -9.46
N PHE A 923 -27.84 2.88 -8.93
CA PHE A 923 -26.85 2.94 -7.84
C PHE A 923 -25.43 3.11 -8.31
N VAL A 924 -25.17 3.06 -9.62
CA VAL A 924 -23.81 3.09 -10.17
C VAL A 924 -23.42 4.51 -10.53
N GLU A 925 -22.34 4.99 -9.96
CA GLU A 925 -21.77 6.32 -10.22
C GLU A 925 -20.37 6.22 -10.78
N ASP A 926 -19.96 7.24 -11.55
CA ASP A 926 -18.57 7.42 -11.98
C ASP A 926 -17.66 7.60 -10.76
N GLY A 927 -16.82 6.60 -10.51
CA GLY A 927 -15.84 6.58 -9.44
C GLY A 927 -14.50 7.25 -9.78
N SER A 928 -14.41 7.85 -10.96
CA SER A 928 -13.20 8.55 -11.40
C SER A 928 -12.88 9.72 -10.49
N TYR A 929 -11.58 9.88 -10.18
CA TYR A 929 -11.12 11.03 -9.40
C TYR A 929 -9.69 11.43 -9.74
N PHE A 930 -9.35 12.69 -9.45
CA PHE A 930 -7.99 13.22 -9.46
C PHE A 930 -7.75 14.03 -8.18
N ARG A 931 -6.74 13.62 -7.39
CA ARG A 931 -6.48 14.14 -6.05
C ARG A 931 -5.08 14.73 -5.93
N CYS A 932 -4.99 15.91 -5.29
CA CYS A 932 -3.72 16.42 -4.78
C CYS A 932 -3.37 15.67 -3.48
N LYS A 933 -2.49 14.66 -3.61
CA LYS A 933 -2.10 13.79 -2.48
C LYS A 933 -1.15 14.50 -1.52
N LEU A 934 -0.25 15.32 -2.05
CA LEU A 934 0.69 16.13 -1.29
C LEU A 934 0.96 17.44 -2.00
N LEU A 935 0.92 18.53 -1.25
CA LEU A 935 1.55 19.80 -1.59
C LEU A 935 2.43 20.20 -0.41
N GLN A 936 3.75 20.29 -0.61
CA GLN A 936 4.70 20.67 0.44
C GLN A 936 5.56 21.85 -0.02
N ILE A 937 5.74 22.82 0.87
CA ILE A 937 6.70 23.93 0.73
C ILE A 937 7.68 23.83 1.90
N GLY A 938 8.96 23.84 1.61
CA GLY A 938 10.04 23.82 2.59
C GLY A 938 10.96 25.01 2.44
N TYR A 939 11.59 25.38 3.52
CA TYR A 939 12.67 26.38 3.53
C TYR A 939 13.81 25.90 4.42
N THR A 940 14.99 25.75 3.82
CA THR A 940 16.23 25.44 4.54
C THR A 940 16.95 26.73 4.86
N LEU A 941 17.13 27.00 6.14
CA LEU A 941 17.80 28.22 6.61
C LEU A 941 19.29 28.19 6.26
N PRO A 942 19.90 29.32 5.93
CA PRO A 942 21.34 29.39 5.64
C PRO A 942 22.18 28.85 6.80
N LYS A 943 23.04 27.87 6.56
CA LYS A 943 23.92 27.27 7.59
C LYS A 943 24.81 28.28 8.29
N GLN A 944 25.17 29.36 7.61
CA GLN A 944 25.97 30.47 8.15
C GLN A 944 25.35 31.10 9.41
N TRP A 945 24.02 31.10 9.54
CA TRP A 945 23.33 31.64 10.73
C TRP A 945 23.63 30.83 11.99
N PHE A 946 24.06 29.58 11.81
CA PHE A 946 24.37 28.61 12.88
C PHE A 946 25.85 28.21 12.91
N ASN A 947 26.76 29.10 12.45
CA ASN A 947 28.19 28.85 12.37
C ASN A 947 28.55 27.56 11.58
N ASN A 948 27.75 27.21 10.58
CA ASN A 948 27.84 26.03 9.73
C ASN A 948 27.67 24.67 10.47
N LYS A 949 27.24 24.71 11.74
CA LYS A 949 27.10 23.48 12.57
C LYS A 949 25.70 22.86 12.54
N LEU A 950 24.69 23.61 12.14
CA LEU A 950 23.29 23.16 12.13
C LEU A 950 22.68 23.40 10.74
N ASN A 951 22.04 22.37 10.20
CA ASN A 951 21.13 22.51 9.07
C ASN A 951 19.69 22.45 9.61
N LEU A 952 18.93 23.52 9.42
CA LEU A 952 17.55 23.64 9.90
C LEU A 952 16.61 23.85 8.71
N ARG A 953 15.66 22.96 8.53
CA ARG A 953 14.60 23.06 7.52
C ARG A 953 13.23 23.10 8.19
N LEU A 954 12.43 24.09 7.80
CA LEU A 954 11.02 24.20 8.16
C LEU A 954 10.18 23.82 6.96
N SER A 955 9.06 23.13 7.18
CA SER A 955 8.15 22.74 6.10
C SER A 955 6.69 22.87 6.51
N PHE A 956 5.87 23.19 5.53
CA PHE A 956 4.42 23.11 5.59
C PHE A 956 3.93 22.18 4.50
N SER A 957 3.05 21.24 4.84
CA SER A 957 2.50 20.30 3.88
C SER A 957 0.98 20.20 4.02
N ALA A 958 0.31 20.01 2.91
CA ALA A 958 -1.11 19.67 2.86
C ALA A 958 -1.27 18.32 2.15
N GLN A 959 -1.89 17.34 2.81
CA GLN A 959 -2.22 16.03 2.24
C GLN A 959 -3.71 15.94 1.93
N ASN A 960 -4.05 15.28 0.82
CA ASN A 960 -5.43 15.16 0.31
C ASN A 960 -6.13 16.53 0.20
N LEU A 961 -5.38 17.56 -0.25
CA LEU A 961 -5.80 18.96 -0.22
C LEU A 961 -7.13 19.19 -0.94
N PHE A 962 -7.28 18.60 -2.12
CA PHE A 962 -8.54 18.60 -2.86
C PHE A 962 -8.66 17.33 -3.71
N THR A 963 -9.91 16.98 -4.03
CA THR A 963 -10.26 15.88 -4.93
C THR A 963 -11.27 16.39 -5.96
N ILE A 964 -10.97 16.19 -7.23
CA ILE A 964 -11.87 16.44 -8.36
C ILE A 964 -12.54 15.12 -8.69
N THR A 965 -13.85 15.02 -8.57
CA THR A 965 -14.64 13.81 -8.81
C THR A 965 -16.11 14.16 -9.03
N ASN A 966 -16.81 13.33 -9.77
CA ASN A 966 -18.29 13.38 -9.91
C ASN A 966 -18.99 12.48 -8.88
N TYR A 967 -18.25 11.67 -8.13
CA TYR A 967 -18.80 10.78 -7.13
C TYR A 967 -19.48 11.56 -5.99
N SER A 968 -20.72 11.21 -5.68
CA SER A 968 -21.55 11.92 -4.68
C SER A 968 -21.22 11.58 -3.23
N GLY A 969 -20.65 10.40 -2.98
CA GLY A 969 -20.29 9.91 -1.64
C GLY A 969 -19.11 10.64 -0.98
N ALA A 970 -18.72 10.16 0.19
CA ALA A 970 -17.74 10.84 1.04
C ALA A 970 -16.32 10.86 0.42
N ASP A 971 -15.86 9.73 -0.14
CA ASP A 971 -14.53 9.57 -0.69
C ASP A 971 -14.49 8.45 -1.75
N PRO A 972 -14.24 8.76 -3.04
CA PRO A 972 -14.20 7.75 -4.10
C PRO A 972 -13.04 6.74 -3.93
N GLU A 973 -11.92 7.12 -3.31
CA GLU A 973 -10.80 6.21 -3.05
C GLU A 973 -11.16 5.17 -1.99
N ALA A 974 -11.75 5.58 -0.88
CA ALA A 974 -12.20 4.67 0.17
C ALA A 974 -13.36 3.77 -0.31
N ALA A 975 -14.30 4.33 -1.08
CA ALA A 975 -15.45 3.61 -1.64
C ALA A 975 -15.02 2.53 -2.65
N SER A 976 -14.01 2.80 -3.48
CA SER A 976 -13.52 1.86 -4.50
C SER A 976 -12.88 0.60 -3.93
N MET A 977 -12.44 0.61 -2.66
CA MET A 977 -11.78 -0.55 -2.03
C MET A 977 -12.72 -1.77 -1.91
N GLY A 978 -13.99 -1.58 -1.58
CA GLY A 978 -14.89 -2.67 -1.20
C GLY A 978 -14.30 -3.53 -0.07
N LYS A 979 -14.78 -4.76 0.08
CA LYS A 979 -14.25 -5.68 1.10
C LYS A 979 -13.12 -6.59 0.62
N SER A 980 -13.11 -6.93 -0.67
CA SER A 980 -12.12 -7.83 -1.28
C SER A 980 -11.91 -7.51 -2.76
N VAL A 981 -11.01 -8.21 -3.44
CA VAL A 981 -10.80 -8.09 -4.89
C VAL A 981 -11.92 -8.72 -5.73
N THR A 982 -12.75 -9.57 -5.12
CA THR A 982 -13.97 -10.14 -5.72
C THR A 982 -15.22 -9.35 -5.38
N GLU A 983 -15.08 -8.27 -4.61
CA GLU A 983 -16.15 -7.40 -4.13
C GLU A 983 -15.66 -5.95 -4.06
N ALA A 984 -14.87 -5.52 -5.06
CA ALA A 984 -14.38 -4.15 -5.15
C ALA A 984 -15.48 -3.19 -5.64
N GLY A 985 -15.32 -1.90 -5.38
CA GLY A 985 -16.17 -0.83 -5.89
C GLY A 985 -17.52 -0.67 -5.23
N ILE A 986 -17.83 -1.40 -4.16
CA ILE A 986 -19.06 -1.19 -3.40
C ILE A 986 -18.80 -0.26 -2.23
N ASP A 987 -19.49 0.87 -2.17
CA ASP A 987 -19.40 1.78 -1.02
C ASP A 987 -20.20 1.26 0.18
N TYR A 988 -19.47 0.76 1.17
CA TYR A 988 -19.96 0.34 2.47
C TYR A 988 -19.91 1.46 3.52
N THR A 989 -19.81 2.72 3.11
CA THR A 989 -19.63 3.88 4.01
C THR A 989 -18.37 3.73 4.88
N GLY A 990 -17.22 3.48 4.20
CA GLY A 990 -15.93 3.32 4.85
C GLY A 990 -15.42 4.61 5.48
N TYR A 991 -14.37 4.50 6.29
CA TYR A 991 -13.70 5.66 6.89
C TYR A 991 -13.03 6.51 5.80
N PRO A 992 -13.44 7.79 5.59
CA PRO A 992 -12.87 8.61 4.53
C PRO A 992 -11.43 9.03 4.82
N ASN A 993 -10.64 9.28 3.77
CA ASN A 993 -9.29 9.82 3.92
C ASN A 993 -9.34 11.28 4.38
N PRO A 994 -8.71 11.63 5.51
CA PRO A 994 -8.72 13.00 6.01
C PRO A 994 -7.85 13.93 5.17
N ARG A 995 -8.23 15.20 5.11
CA ARG A 995 -7.35 16.29 4.72
C ARG A 995 -6.44 16.61 5.91
N THR A 996 -5.11 16.63 5.68
CA THR A 996 -4.13 16.83 6.76
C THR A 996 -3.22 18.00 6.44
N PHE A 997 -3.07 18.92 7.38
CA PHE A 997 -2.11 20.02 7.33
C PHE A 997 -0.97 19.74 8.32
N LEU A 998 0.26 19.67 7.82
CA LEU A 998 1.44 19.26 8.58
C LEU A 998 2.44 20.39 8.69
N PHE A 999 2.96 20.63 9.90
CA PHE A 999 4.06 21.53 10.19
C PHE A 999 5.27 20.70 10.59
N GLY A 1000 6.36 20.82 9.83
CA GLY A 1000 7.55 20.00 9.99
C GLY A 1000 8.79 20.85 10.34
N LEU A 1001 9.59 20.32 11.26
CA LEU A 1001 10.91 20.78 11.63
C LEU A 1001 11.90 19.63 11.41
N ASN A 1002 12.98 19.91 10.67
CA ASN A 1002 14.07 18.96 10.49
C ASN A 1002 15.40 19.65 10.83
N MET A 1003 16.18 19.07 11.72
CA MET A 1003 17.49 19.55 12.16
C MET A 1003 18.54 18.47 11.94
N SER A 1004 19.71 18.84 11.40
CA SER A 1004 20.87 17.94 11.31
C SER A 1004 22.15 18.66 11.76
N PHE A 1005 22.98 17.98 12.54
CA PHE A 1005 24.21 18.52 13.11
C PHE A 1005 25.26 17.42 13.34
#